data_1bec7f3fef3adeb297522eb3b70a6d06
#
_entry.id   1bec7f3fef3adeb297522eb3b70a6d06
#
_cell.length_a   1.000
_cell.length_b   1.000
_cell.length_c   1.000
_cell.angle_alpha   90.00
_cell.angle_beta   90.00
_cell.angle_gamma   90.00
#
_symmetry.space_group_name_H-M   'P 1'
#
loop_
_entity.id
_entity.type
_entity.pdbx_description
1 polymer ?
#
loop_
_entity_poly.entity_id
_entity_poly.type
_entity_poly.pdbx_seq_one_letter_code
_entity_poly.pdbx_strand_id
1 'polypeptide(L)'
;MYANITSHNVKEGGVSSSNIFQYLDKENQKIRESGAGREEYLFNQSFNPYDENDPNSKISVEVATAQIDANRGTLNNKLSNFYMLNISPSQQEQEHMLQLAEQELERRGLNYEELKENPEALSFYYEQRDEMMKMQMKLYTKEVMNEYARLMDREIYAHQDKLPNPAERKEMQPEVEKRYEAYLKEQGIKKLHKITENMVLKIKEATEVENGSKFIIEQERGKEISMFVPQQKIKLVTENTLIVDKLYYESKLAEQEAREQGLLDKDKRKEIEAEIVERRTDAVLIATTPEDYGKEVRFWANKTEVQELDGGKVSLQEYRAEQIIKNAVERDKEQKTLLEIEFERLEVKDIKPKEGEELEKGDKMYIFYQRQEGLEEPIKFSFKQSELHIEEGKGYVERYKLEHRLEQAKEKAIEQEHASAKERIKNEVWQEKGFDTTKRKITGEDLLYFAKVETERTYKHTDKAVLRNRETLKEIKEEEAKENPDIAKINLLKSKLELDRHTGEVIKEGAVKGGLNYHTHVIVSRHDRTSIYTRDKVSMSPNANNKEGRLGNGAKIGFHRDEFFKSMERVFDERFEYERPQQERYERRNELSKSAKETQHRVEGMIKNKIKQEIYKHTGINTIRQELDPRQKIKNAIMPIPLPSSFPTSKVDLIIKAVKLVKGLVIDKGVHY
;
A
#
# COMPACT_ATOMS: atom_id res chain seq x y z
N MET A 1 21.21 12.49 8.13
CA MET A 1 19.93 12.15 8.80
C MET A 1 19.40 10.81 8.32
N TYR A 2 19.01 9.92 9.24
CA TYR A 2 18.34 8.67 8.96
C TYR A 2 16.99 8.64 9.68
N ALA A 3 15.94 8.30 8.95
CA ALA A 3 14.62 8.14 9.53
C ALA A 3 13.90 6.93 8.94
N ASN A 4 13.11 6.27 9.75
CA ASN A 4 12.31 5.13 9.33
C ASN A 4 10.96 5.13 10.02
N ILE A 5 9.90 4.89 9.26
CA ILE A 5 8.55 4.72 9.77
C ILE A 5 8.18 3.24 9.62
N THR A 6 7.91 2.58 10.72
CA THR A 6 7.51 1.18 10.76
C THR A 6 6.09 1.03 11.28
N SER A 7 5.34 0.13 10.64
CA SER A 7 4.06 -0.36 11.16
C SER A 7 4.29 -1.70 11.84
N HIS A 8 3.64 -1.92 12.96
CA HIS A 8 3.67 -3.19 13.65
C HIS A 8 2.42 -3.98 13.27
N ASN A 9 2.59 -5.24 12.84
CA ASN A 9 1.47 -6.15 12.64
C ASN A 9 1.10 -6.78 13.98
N VAL A 10 -0.18 -6.82 14.27
CA VAL A 10 -0.71 -7.52 15.45
C VAL A 10 -0.60 -9.02 15.15
N LYS A 11 0.35 -9.70 15.80
CA LYS A 11 0.33 -11.16 15.88
C LYS A 11 -0.79 -11.57 16.83
N GLU A 12 -1.39 -12.74 16.60
CA GLU A 12 -2.48 -13.26 17.43
C GLU A 12 -2.21 -13.07 18.93
N GLY A 13 -3.09 -12.32 19.60
CA GLY A 13 -3.10 -12.15 21.04
C GLY A 13 -2.71 -10.78 21.62
N GLY A 14 -2.29 -9.79 20.81
CA GLY A 14 -1.86 -8.51 21.39
C GLY A 14 -2.14 -7.27 20.54
N VAL A 15 -3.14 -6.52 20.93
CA VAL A 15 -3.48 -5.21 20.33
C VAL A 15 -2.78 -4.06 21.06
N SER A 16 -2.25 -4.31 22.27
CA SER A 16 -1.64 -3.33 23.14
C SER A 16 -0.28 -2.84 22.64
N SER A 17 0.01 -1.57 22.89
CA SER A 17 1.33 -0.97 22.68
C SER A 17 2.37 -1.33 23.75
N SER A 18 1.99 -2.12 24.76
CA SER A 18 2.84 -2.48 25.91
C SER A 18 4.20 -3.03 25.51
N ASN A 19 4.25 -3.98 24.57
CA ASN A 19 5.52 -4.62 24.19
C ASN A 19 6.55 -3.63 23.62
N ILE A 20 6.12 -2.62 22.88
CA ILE A 20 7.03 -1.63 22.31
C ILE A 20 7.52 -0.66 23.38
N PHE A 21 6.67 -0.26 24.32
CA PHE A 21 7.05 0.60 25.41
C PHE A 21 7.96 -0.13 26.42
N GLN A 22 7.70 -1.40 26.71
CA GLN A 22 8.61 -2.24 27.49
C GLN A 22 9.98 -2.41 26.82
N TYR A 23 10.01 -2.50 25.48
CA TYR A 23 11.28 -2.51 24.76
C TYR A 23 12.06 -1.21 24.98
N LEU A 24 11.40 -0.06 24.94
CA LEU A 24 12.02 1.24 25.20
C LEU A 24 12.43 1.43 26.68
N ASP A 25 11.85 0.68 27.61
CA ASP A 25 12.20 0.74 29.04
C ASP A 25 13.35 -0.18 29.45
N LYS A 26 13.85 -1.03 28.56
CA LYS A 26 14.90 -2.00 28.87
C LYS A 26 16.18 -1.38 29.45
N GLU A 27 16.56 -0.20 28.98
CA GLU A 27 17.72 0.51 29.50
C GLU A 27 17.46 1.00 30.91
N ASN A 28 16.30 1.60 31.18
CA ASN A 28 15.90 2.01 32.51
C ASN A 28 15.81 0.81 33.50
N GLN A 29 15.35 -0.36 33.02
CA GLN A 29 15.34 -1.58 33.82
C GLN A 29 16.75 -1.98 34.26
N LYS A 30 17.73 -1.95 33.34
CA LYS A 30 19.14 -2.22 33.68
C LYS A 30 19.69 -1.20 34.65
N ILE A 31 19.36 0.08 34.50
CA ILE A 31 19.76 1.14 35.43
C ILE A 31 19.16 0.89 36.81
N ARG A 32 17.89 0.54 36.93
CA ARG A 32 17.24 0.19 38.19
C ARG A 32 17.87 -1.05 38.87
N GLU A 33 18.24 -2.06 38.07
CA GLU A 33 18.86 -3.29 38.55
C GLU A 33 20.32 -3.07 39.02
N SER A 34 21.08 -2.24 38.31
CA SER A 34 22.49 -1.96 38.62
C SER A 34 22.68 -0.83 39.64
N GLY A 35 21.68 0.03 39.82
CA GLY A 35 21.80 1.24 40.65
C GLY A 35 22.76 2.29 40.04
N ALA A 36 23.23 2.08 38.83
CA ALA A 36 24.19 2.96 38.16
C ALA A 36 23.57 3.58 36.90
N GLY A 37 23.63 4.91 36.82
CA GLY A 37 23.08 5.68 35.69
C GLY A 37 21.79 6.45 36.03
N ARG A 38 21.31 7.22 35.10
CA ARG A 38 20.10 8.03 35.25
C ARG A 38 19.03 7.52 34.29
N GLU A 39 17.82 7.28 34.80
CA GLU A 39 16.68 6.87 33.99
C GLU A 39 16.27 7.97 33.00
N GLU A 40 16.02 7.59 31.75
CA GLU A 40 15.49 8.48 30.72
C GLU A 40 13.99 8.21 30.55
N TYR A 41 13.17 9.24 30.76
CA TYR A 41 11.72 9.16 30.68
C TYR A 41 11.20 9.47 29.26
N LEU A 42 9.98 9.05 29.02
CA LEU A 42 9.25 9.45 27.80
C LEU A 42 8.82 10.90 27.89
N PHE A 43 8.77 11.58 26.76
CA PHE A 43 8.15 12.89 26.59
C PHE A 43 7.08 12.86 25.51
N ASN A 44 6.17 13.83 25.49
CA ASN A 44 5.08 13.93 24.52
C ASN A 44 5.06 15.29 23.79
N GLN A 45 4.03 15.51 22.95
CA GLN A 45 3.82 16.72 22.15
C GLN A 45 3.71 18.01 22.98
N SER A 46 3.28 17.89 24.23
CA SER A 46 3.09 19.05 25.12
C SER A 46 4.35 19.38 25.94
N PHE A 47 5.47 18.67 25.70
CA PHE A 47 6.75 18.93 26.33
C PHE A 47 7.16 20.41 26.23
N ASN A 48 7.47 21.02 27.39
CA ASN A 48 7.97 22.37 27.52
C ASN A 48 9.45 22.37 27.92
N PRO A 49 10.38 22.81 27.05
CA PRO A 49 11.81 22.79 27.34
C PRO A 49 12.25 23.82 28.39
N TYR A 50 11.38 24.79 28.72
CA TYR A 50 11.67 25.87 29.66
C TYR A 50 11.18 25.58 31.08
N ASP A 51 10.57 24.40 31.31
CA ASP A 51 10.09 23.95 32.61
C ASP A 51 10.81 22.65 33.01
N GLU A 52 11.75 22.75 33.94
CA GLU A 52 12.51 21.59 34.44
C GLU A 52 11.60 20.57 35.14
N ASN A 53 10.45 20.97 35.63
CA ASN A 53 9.47 20.12 36.29
C ASN A 53 8.30 19.71 35.38
N ASP A 54 8.41 19.96 34.09
CA ASP A 54 7.34 19.63 33.16
C ASP A 54 6.95 18.14 33.23
N PRO A 55 5.71 17.82 33.61
CA PRO A 55 5.24 16.45 33.70
C PRO A 55 5.24 15.76 32.33
N ASN A 56 5.21 16.51 31.23
CA ASN A 56 5.23 16.01 29.86
C ASN A 56 6.63 15.57 29.40
N SER A 57 7.67 15.83 30.20
CA SER A 57 9.04 15.36 29.99
C SER A 57 9.38 14.12 30.80
N LYS A 58 8.50 13.68 31.75
CA LYS A 58 8.75 12.57 32.69
C LYS A 58 7.58 11.58 32.70
N ILE A 59 7.22 11.06 31.52
CA ILE A 59 6.07 10.16 31.36
C ILE A 59 6.51 8.70 31.52
N SER A 60 5.77 7.96 32.35
CA SER A 60 6.04 6.53 32.52
C SER A 60 5.51 5.68 31.36
N VAL A 61 6.05 4.49 31.21
CA VAL A 61 5.64 3.51 30.20
C VAL A 61 4.17 3.12 30.33
N GLU A 62 3.68 2.99 31.57
CA GLU A 62 2.30 2.61 31.87
C GLU A 62 1.32 3.68 31.37
N VAL A 63 1.62 4.96 31.65
CA VAL A 63 0.80 6.10 31.21
C VAL A 63 0.79 6.20 29.69
N ALA A 64 1.95 6.08 29.05
CA ALA A 64 2.07 6.12 27.59
C ALA A 64 1.29 4.96 26.94
N THR A 65 1.42 3.75 27.46
CA THR A 65 0.68 2.57 27.00
C THR A 65 -0.83 2.78 27.12
N ALA A 66 -1.29 3.21 28.29
CA ALA A 66 -2.73 3.43 28.52
C ALA A 66 -3.31 4.48 27.57
N GLN A 67 -2.60 5.58 27.33
CA GLN A 67 -3.08 6.65 26.44
C GLN A 67 -3.11 6.23 24.96
N ILE A 68 -2.06 5.55 24.47
CA ILE A 68 -2.03 5.04 23.08
C ILE A 68 -3.13 4.00 22.88
N ASP A 69 -3.30 3.07 23.83
CA ASP A 69 -4.28 2.00 23.71
C ASP A 69 -5.71 2.53 23.80
N ALA A 70 -5.97 3.56 24.62
CA ALA A 70 -7.27 4.24 24.71
C ALA A 70 -7.59 5.06 23.45
N ASN A 71 -6.60 5.56 22.70
CA ASN A 71 -6.80 6.40 21.52
C ASN A 71 -7.07 5.62 20.22
N ARG A 72 -7.68 4.46 20.33
CA ARG A 72 -7.89 3.55 19.20
C ARG A 72 -8.91 4.03 18.17
N GLY A 73 -9.88 4.84 18.56
CA GLY A 73 -10.95 5.28 17.67
C GLY A 73 -11.81 4.11 17.15
N THR A 74 -12.12 4.11 15.86
CA THR A 74 -12.89 3.04 15.16
C THR A 74 -12.00 1.98 14.52
N LEU A 75 -10.72 1.91 14.89
CA LEU A 75 -9.75 1.02 14.26
C LEU A 75 -10.08 -0.45 14.48
N ASN A 76 -9.98 -1.25 13.41
CA ASN A 76 -10.16 -2.70 13.48
C ASN A 76 -9.14 -3.35 14.44
N ASN A 77 -9.59 -4.31 15.24
CA ASN A 77 -8.76 -5.02 16.23
C ASN A 77 -7.57 -5.80 15.63
N LYS A 78 -7.57 -6.04 14.33
CA LYS A 78 -6.45 -6.68 13.63
C LYS A 78 -5.30 -5.72 13.30
N LEU A 79 -5.49 -4.42 13.48
CA LEU A 79 -4.49 -3.40 13.19
C LEU A 79 -3.86 -2.87 14.48
N SER A 80 -2.55 -2.67 14.46
CA SER A 80 -1.85 -1.92 15.49
C SER A 80 -2.40 -0.50 15.58
N ASN A 81 -2.51 0.05 16.78
CA ASN A 81 -3.03 1.41 17.02
C ASN A 81 -1.96 2.51 16.96
N PHE A 82 -0.71 2.17 16.60
CA PHE A 82 0.40 3.11 16.52
C PHE A 82 1.33 2.82 15.33
N TYR A 83 2.18 3.78 15.03
CA TYR A 83 3.38 3.66 14.22
C TYR A 83 4.60 4.02 15.06
N MET A 84 5.76 3.46 14.70
CA MET A 84 7.03 3.87 15.27
C MET A 84 7.83 4.66 14.22
N LEU A 85 8.26 5.86 14.60
CA LEU A 85 9.19 6.67 13.84
C LEU A 85 10.53 6.70 14.58
N ASN A 86 11.60 6.35 13.88
CA ASN A 86 12.97 6.47 14.40
C ASN A 86 13.62 7.69 13.76
N ILE A 87 14.16 8.59 14.56
CA ILE A 87 14.87 9.80 14.15
C ILE A 87 16.33 9.65 14.59
N SER A 88 17.25 9.63 13.63
CA SER A 88 18.66 9.35 13.88
C SER A 88 19.53 10.30 13.06
N PRO A 89 20.05 11.36 13.67
CA PRO A 89 21.07 12.17 13.04
C PRO A 89 22.30 11.34 12.66
N SER A 90 23.00 11.69 11.58
CA SER A 90 24.26 11.08 11.21
C SER A 90 25.36 11.43 12.20
N GLN A 91 26.51 10.77 12.12
CA GLN A 91 27.64 11.07 12.99
C GLN A 91 28.06 12.54 12.87
N GLN A 92 28.15 13.07 11.65
CA GLN A 92 28.52 14.46 11.38
C GLN A 92 27.50 15.46 11.95
N GLU A 93 26.21 15.15 11.80
CA GLU A 93 25.14 15.96 12.38
C GLU A 93 25.20 15.97 13.92
N GLN A 94 25.50 14.82 14.53
CA GLN A 94 25.67 14.74 15.99
C GLN A 94 26.92 15.42 16.49
N GLU A 95 28.03 15.34 15.75
CA GLU A 95 29.28 16.10 16.04
C GLU A 95 29.03 17.61 16.00
N HIS A 96 28.24 18.09 15.03
CA HIS A 96 27.85 19.50 14.97
C HIS A 96 26.98 19.90 16.17
N MET A 97 25.97 19.09 16.51
CA MET A 97 25.15 19.33 17.72
C MET A 97 26.02 19.35 18.97
N LEU A 98 27.02 18.48 19.07
CA LEU A 98 27.95 18.44 20.19
C LEU A 98 28.74 19.73 20.31
N GLN A 99 29.29 20.24 19.18
CA GLN A 99 30.00 21.51 19.14
C GLN A 99 29.12 22.66 19.63
N LEU A 100 27.85 22.70 19.20
CA LEU A 100 26.91 23.74 19.68
C LEU A 100 26.63 23.58 21.19
N ALA A 101 26.51 22.37 21.69
CA ALA A 101 26.32 22.11 23.12
C ALA A 101 27.55 22.57 23.94
N GLU A 102 28.77 22.28 23.48
CA GLU A 102 30.01 22.70 24.12
C GLU A 102 30.18 24.24 24.12
N GLN A 103 29.87 24.90 23.02
CA GLN A 103 29.85 26.36 22.94
C GLN A 103 28.85 27.00 23.91
N GLU A 104 27.68 26.39 24.08
CA GLU A 104 26.68 26.88 25.02
C GLU A 104 27.13 26.66 26.49
N LEU A 105 27.77 25.53 26.78
CA LEU A 105 28.36 25.28 28.12
C LEU A 105 29.45 26.30 28.46
N GLU A 106 30.30 26.59 27.49
CA GLU A 106 31.33 27.63 27.66
C GLU A 106 30.70 29.01 27.95
N ARG A 107 29.64 29.39 27.23
CA ARG A 107 28.86 30.62 27.52
C ARG A 107 28.27 30.64 28.93
N ARG A 108 27.94 29.48 29.47
CA ARG A 108 27.45 29.33 30.86
C ARG A 108 28.56 29.28 31.90
N GLY A 109 29.81 29.41 31.49
CA GLY A 109 30.96 29.38 32.40
C GLY A 109 31.49 27.98 32.71
N LEU A 110 31.07 26.98 31.95
CA LEU A 110 31.58 25.61 32.05
C LEU A 110 32.57 25.35 30.93
N ASN A 111 33.83 25.76 31.14
CA ASN A 111 34.90 25.59 30.16
C ASN A 111 35.63 24.25 30.36
N TYR A 112 35.68 23.41 29.32
CA TYR A 112 36.33 22.11 29.34
C TYR A 112 37.82 22.21 29.75
N GLU A 113 38.55 23.15 29.21
CA GLU A 113 40.01 23.30 29.48
C GLU A 113 40.30 23.65 30.95
N GLU A 114 39.39 24.36 31.61
CA GLU A 114 39.49 24.71 33.03
C GLU A 114 39.06 23.56 33.97
N LEU A 115 38.18 22.71 33.52
CA LEU A 115 37.54 21.65 34.30
C LEU A 115 38.25 20.28 34.17
N LYS A 116 39.03 20.08 33.06
CA LYS A 116 39.59 18.75 32.72
C LYS A 116 40.51 18.12 33.77
N GLU A 117 41.17 18.93 34.60
CA GLU A 117 42.05 18.46 35.64
C GLU A 117 41.34 18.03 36.93
N ASN A 118 40.09 18.42 37.11
CA ASN A 118 39.27 18.02 38.24
C ASN A 118 38.25 16.94 37.84
N PRO A 119 38.41 15.67 38.28
CA PRO A 119 37.54 14.57 37.88
C PRO A 119 36.06 14.77 38.20
N GLU A 120 35.73 15.40 39.33
CA GLU A 120 34.33 15.66 39.71
C GLU A 120 33.71 16.76 38.82
N ALA A 121 34.45 17.86 38.60
CA ALA A 121 34.02 18.94 37.73
C ALA A 121 33.90 18.48 36.25
N LEU A 122 34.83 17.63 35.81
CA LEU A 122 34.78 17.02 34.49
C LEU A 122 33.58 16.07 34.33
N SER A 123 33.27 15.29 35.33
CA SER A 123 32.08 14.42 35.34
C SER A 123 30.79 15.26 35.22
N PHE A 124 30.72 16.34 36.01
CA PHE A 124 29.59 17.28 35.91
C PHE A 124 29.50 17.95 34.54
N TYR A 125 30.61 18.34 33.94
CA TYR A 125 30.63 18.90 32.57
C TYR A 125 30.04 17.91 31.56
N TYR A 126 30.46 16.64 31.60
CA TYR A 126 29.94 15.65 30.67
C TYR A 126 28.46 15.34 30.90
N GLU A 127 28.00 15.36 32.14
CA GLU A 127 26.57 15.23 32.46
C GLU A 127 25.77 16.39 31.86
N GLN A 128 26.19 17.63 32.05
CA GLN A 128 25.53 18.82 31.49
C GLN A 128 25.54 18.80 29.95
N ARG A 129 26.62 18.34 29.36
CA ARG A 129 26.75 18.17 27.91
C ARG A 129 25.75 17.15 27.37
N ASP A 130 25.66 15.98 28.02
CA ASP A 130 24.71 14.93 27.65
C ASP A 130 23.25 15.41 27.78
N GLU A 131 22.92 16.10 28.86
CA GLU A 131 21.60 16.68 29.08
C GLU A 131 21.26 17.71 27.98
N MET A 132 22.21 18.51 27.58
CA MET A 132 22.01 19.50 26.51
C MET A 132 21.79 18.81 25.14
N MET A 133 22.56 17.78 24.83
CA MET A 133 22.38 16.99 23.61
C MET A 133 21.00 16.33 23.60
N LYS A 134 20.56 15.74 24.70
CA LYS A 134 19.22 15.15 24.85
C LYS A 134 18.12 16.20 24.68
N MET A 135 18.31 17.38 25.27
CA MET A 135 17.36 18.50 25.13
C MET A 135 17.24 18.94 23.66
N GLN A 136 18.36 19.10 22.95
CA GLN A 136 18.39 19.43 21.54
C GLN A 136 17.64 18.36 20.72
N MET A 137 17.84 17.07 21.01
CA MET A 137 17.11 15.99 20.34
C MET A 137 15.61 16.01 20.64
N LYS A 138 15.18 16.33 21.86
CA LYS A 138 13.75 16.46 22.22
C LYS A 138 13.10 17.60 21.42
N LEU A 139 13.74 18.75 21.36
CA LEU A 139 13.28 19.90 20.59
C LEU A 139 13.20 19.63 19.10
N TYR A 140 14.24 19.05 18.54
CA TYR A 140 14.26 18.64 17.15
C TYR A 140 13.15 17.62 16.84
N THR A 141 12.94 16.65 17.72
CA THR A 141 11.85 15.68 17.59
C THR A 141 10.48 16.37 17.54
N LYS A 142 10.24 17.38 18.39
CA LYS A 142 8.99 18.14 18.40
C LYS A 142 8.75 18.84 17.06
N GLU A 143 9.77 19.46 16.48
CA GLU A 143 9.69 20.10 15.17
C GLU A 143 9.46 19.09 14.03
N VAL A 144 10.11 17.95 14.08
CA VAL A 144 9.86 16.84 13.14
C VAL A 144 8.41 16.36 13.22
N MET A 145 7.84 16.29 14.41
CA MET A 145 6.44 15.88 14.57
C MET A 145 5.46 16.98 14.11
N ASN A 146 5.82 18.25 14.14
CA ASN A 146 5.06 19.29 13.48
C ASN A 146 5.04 19.12 11.96
N GLU A 147 6.19 18.80 11.35
CA GLU A 147 6.26 18.48 9.92
C GLU A 147 5.47 17.22 9.56
N TYR A 148 5.50 16.21 10.43
CA TYR A 148 4.67 15.02 10.28
C TYR A 148 3.17 15.36 10.21
N ALA A 149 2.68 16.19 11.14
CA ALA A 149 1.31 16.66 11.14
C ALA A 149 0.98 17.50 9.89
N ARG A 150 1.84 18.47 9.56
CA ARG A 150 1.68 19.34 8.38
C ARG A 150 1.54 18.54 7.08
N LEU A 151 2.36 17.53 6.90
CA LEU A 151 2.38 16.70 5.68
C LEU A 151 1.27 15.64 5.63
N MET A 152 0.53 15.44 6.73
CA MET A 152 -0.73 14.71 6.70
C MET A 152 -1.81 15.48 5.93
N ASP A 153 -1.73 16.80 5.86
CA ASP A 153 -2.69 17.71 5.20
C ASP A 153 -4.14 17.39 5.56
N ARG A 154 -4.42 17.28 6.86
CA ARG A 154 -5.73 16.93 7.41
C ARG A 154 -6.29 18.05 8.24
N GLU A 155 -7.60 17.99 8.46
CA GLU A 155 -8.34 18.97 9.22
C GLU A 155 -9.12 18.31 10.34
N ILE A 156 -9.20 19.00 11.47
CA ILE A 156 -10.03 18.65 12.61
C ILE A 156 -10.96 19.83 12.95
N TYR A 157 -12.01 19.57 13.68
CA TYR A 157 -12.85 20.64 14.21
C TYR A 157 -12.05 21.50 15.22
N ALA A 158 -12.10 22.81 15.04
CA ALA A 158 -11.32 23.74 15.85
C ALA A 158 -11.77 23.79 17.31
N HIS A 159 -13.08 23.72 17.55
CA HIS A 159 -13.72 23.84 18.85
C HIS A 159 -14.49 22.56 19.21
N GLN A 160 -13.80 21.60 19.81
CA GLN A 160 -14.34 20.30 20.14
C GLN A 160 -15.48 20.35 21.19
N ASP A 161 -15.40 21.31 22.11
CA ASP A 161 -16.38 21.58 23.15
C ASP A 161 -17.68 22.17 22.62
N LYS A 162 -17.67 22.74 21.40
CA LYS A 162 -18.84 23.32 20.73
C LYS A 162 -19.49 22.39 19.72
N LEU A 163 -19.02 21.14 19.63
CA LEU A 163 -19.63 20.12 18.78
C LEU A 163 -20.83 19.47 19.46
N PRO A 164 -21.85 19.02 18.69
CA PRO A 164 -22.96 18.27 19.25
C PRO A 164 -22.49 16.98 19.90
N ASN A 165 -23.06 16.65 21.04
CA ASN A 165 -22.84 15.37 21.71
C ASN A 165 -23.53 14.22 20.96
N PRO A 166 -23.28 12.95 21.29
CA PRO A 166 -23.85 11.81 20.59
C PRO A 166 -25.40 11.76 20.56
N ALA A 167 -26.07 12.28 21.59
CA ALA A 167 -27.53 12.33 21.65
C ALA A 167 -28.08 13.39 20.69
N GLU A 168 -27.51 14.59 20.71
CA GLU A 168 -27.85 15.69 19.79
C GLU A 168 -27.61 15.32 18.34
N ARG A 169 -26.50 14.61 18.04
CA ARG A 169 -26.23 14.08 16.69
C ARG A 169 -27.30 13.12 16.23
N LYS A 170 -27.76 12.25 17.12
CA LYS A 170 -28.81 11.28 16.81
C LYS A 170 -30.15 11.99 16.54
N GLU A 171 -30.46 13.05 17.27
CA GLU A 171 -31.66 13.87 17.06
C GLU A 171 -31.63 14.58 15.70
N MET A 172 -30.47 15.11 15.27
CA MET A 172 -30.31 15.81 14.00
C MET A 172 -30.16 14.88 12.79
N GLN A 173 -29.83 13.60 13.00
CA GLN A 173 -29.58 12.64 11.92
C GLN A 173 -30.72 12.52 10.90
N PRO A 174 -32.01 12.50 11.29
CA PRO A 174 -33.10 12.43 10.31
C PRO A 174 -33.17 13.63 9.36
N GLU A 175 -32.86 14.84 9.86
CA GLU A 175 -32.80 16.03 9.00
C GLU A 175 -31.60 15.99 8.03
N VAL A 176 -30.44 15.53 8.50
CA VAL A 176 -29.27 15.30 7.63
C VAL A 176 -29.60 14.31 6.53
N GLU A 177 -30.25 13.21 6.85
CA GLU A 177 -30.63 12.18 5.87
C GLU A 177 -31.67 12.71 4.87
N LYS A 178 -32.68 13.43 5.34
CA LYS A 178 -33.69 14.05 4.48
C LYS A 178 -33.07 15.03 3.48
N ARG A 179 -32.17 15.91 3.93
CA ARG A 179 -31.47 16.87 3.04
C ARG A 179 -30.52 16.15 2.06
N TYR A 180 -29.86 15.11 2.53
CA TYR A 180 -29.01 14.30 1.67
C TYR A 180 -29.80 13.53 0.61
N GLU A 181 -30.97 13.00 0.94
CA GLU A 181 -31.90 12.40 -0.04
C GLU A 181 -32.40 13.44 -1.06
N ALA A 182 -32.71 14.67 -0.61
CA ALA A 182 -33.09 15.76 -1.50
C ALA A 182 -31.95 16.11 -2.45
N TYR A 183 -30.72 16.24 -1.94
CA TYR A 183 -29.51 16.44 -2.75
C TYR A 183 -29.34 15.34 -3.81
N LEU A 184 -29.49 14.06 -3.42
CA LEU A 184 -29.38 12.94 -4.37
C LEU A 184 -30.47 12.99 -5.47
N LYS A 185 -31.69 13.44 -5.12
CA LYS A 185 -32.78 13.62 -6.10
C LYS A 185 -32.50 14.77 -7.04
N GLU A 186 -31.96 15.90 -6.55
CA GLU A 186 -31.64 17.08 -7.34
C GLU A 186 -30.48 16.81 -8.31
N GLN A 187 -29.44 16.08 -7.87
CA GLN A 187 -28.34 15.68 -8.73
C GLN A 187 -28.76 14.67 -9.81
N GLY A 188 -30.04 14.26 -9.78
CA GLY A 188 -30.55 13.15 -10.58
C GLY A 188 -29.70 11.94 -10.30
N ILE A 189 -30.22 10.87 -9.74
CA ILE A 189 -29.43 9.69 -9.38
C ILE A 189 -28.54 9.37 -10.57
N LYS A 190 -27.26 9.79 -10.52
CA LYS A 190 -26.24 9.39 -11.48
C LYS A 190 -25.92 7.93 -11.20
N LYS A 191 -26.95 7.06 -11.34
CA LYS A 191 -26.71 5.63 -11.43
C LYS A 191 -25.87 5.49 -12.68
N LEU A 192 -24.67 5.00 -12.50
CA LEU A 192 -23.84 4.53 -13.58
C LEU A 192 -24.66 3.56 -14.42
N HIS A 193 -25.25 4.08 -15.46
CA HIS A 193 -25.77 3.22 -16.50
C HIS A 193 -24.54 2.68 -17.19
N LYS A 194 -24.35 1.36 -17.16
CA LYS A 194 -23.43 0.72 -18.11
C LYS A 194 -23.60 1.43 -19.45
N ILE A 195 -22.50 1.65 -20.18
CA ILE A 195 -22.49 2.24 -21.52
C ILE A 195 -23.10 1.23 -22.51
N THR A 196 -24.30 0.77 -22.21
CA THR A 196 -25.15 0.02 -23.11
C THR A 196 -26.18 1.00 -23.58
N GLU A 197 -26.31 1.18 -24.90
CA GLU A 197 -27.39 1.98 -25.45
C GLU A 197 -28.70 1.48 -24.83
N ASN A 198 -29.43 2.41 -24.23
CA ASN A 198 -30.71 2.10 -23.62
C ASN A 198 -31.83 2.28 -24.69
N MET A 199 -32.74 1.35 -24.68
CA MET A 199 -33.94 1.45 -25.47
C MET A 199 -35.07 1.98 -24.60
N VAL A 200 -35.68 3.07 -25.02
CA VAL A 200 -36.85 3.65 -24.36
C VAL A 200 -38.09 3.11 -25.10
N LEU A 201 -38.87 2.29 -24.38
CA LEU A 201 -40.01 1.57 -24.94
C LEU A 201 -41.32 2.13 -24.38
N LYS A 202 -42.33 2.26 -25.22
CA LYS A 202 -43.66 2.68 -24.80
C LYS A 202 -44.47 1.47 -24.33
N ILE A 203 -44.88 1.49 -23.08
CA ILE A 203 -45.67 0.42 -22.48
C ILE A 203 -47.14 0.69 -22.73
N LYS A 204 -47.85 -0.35 -23.15
CA LYS A 204 -49.33 -0.38 -23.20
C LYS A 204 -49.90 -1.03 -21.96
N GLU A 205 -49.30 -2.11 -21.53
CA GLU A 205 -49.73 -2.87 -20.36
C GLU A 205 -48.52 -3.46 -19.66
N ALA A 206 -48.55 -3.52 -18.31
CA ALA A 206 -47.53 -4.15 -17.47
C ALA A 206 -48.18 -5.06 -16.45
N THR A 207 -47.71 -6.28 -16.31
CA THR A 207 -48.15 -7.26 -15.30
C THR A 207 -46.94 -7.74 -14.52
N GLU A 208 -46.94 -7.53 -13.20
CA GLU A 208 -45.91 -8.08 -12.30
C GLU A 208 -46.08 -9.61 -12.18
N VAL A 209 -44.96 -10.31 -12.28
CA VAL A 209 -44.87 -11.75 -12.11
C VAL A 209 -43.66 -12.09 -11.25
N GLU A 210 -43.55 -13.32 -10.79
CA GLU A 210 -42.45 -13.76 -9.97
C GLU A 210 -41.10 -13.52 -10.70
N ASN A 211 -40.18 -12.82 -10.05
CA ASN A 211 -38.85 -12.47 -10.56
C ASN A 211 -38.75 -11.47 -11.76
N GLY A 212 -39.82 -10.74 -12.06
CA GLY A 212 -39.80 -9.75 -13.13
C GLY A 212 -41.19 -9.20 -13.48
N SER A 213 -41.30 -8.61 -14.66
CA SER A 213 -42.58 -8.10 -15.16
C SER A 213 -42.77 -8.44 -16.64
N LYS A 214 -44.00 -8.70 -17.02
CA LYS A 214 -44.40 -8.91 -18.40
C LYS A 214 -44.98 -7.62 -18.94
N PHE A 215 -44.42 -7.12 -20.04
CA PHE A 215 -44.81 -5.87 -20.71
C PHE A 215 -45.41 -6.17 -22.05
N ILE A 216 -46.50 -5.44 -22.39
CA ILE A 216 -46.95 -5.28 -23.77
C ILE A 216 -46.46 -3.94 -24.27
N ILE A 217 -45.60 -3.98 -25.30
CA ILE A 217 -44.85 -2.83 -25.84
C ILE A 217 -45.44 -2.51 -27.19
N GLU A 218 -45.76 -1.24 -27.42
CA GLU A 218 -46.17 -0.71 -28.70
C GLU A 218 -44.98 -0.40 -29.60
N GLN A 219 -44.90 -1.05 -30.77
CA GLN A 219 -43.90 -0.77 -31.78
C GLN A 219 -44.39 0.24 -32.83
N GLU A 220 -43.45 0.78 -33.60
CA GLU A 220 -43.75 1.58 -34.79
C GLU A 220 -44.64 0.77 -35.72
N ARG A 221 -45.72 1.39 -36.23
CA ARG A 221 -46.79 0.80 -37.06
C ARG A 221 -47.83 -0.05 -36.31
N GLY A 222 -47.95 0.13 -34.97
CA GLY A 222 -49.07 -0.47 -34.23
C GLY A 222 -48.94 -1.99 -33.94
N LYS A 223 -47.80 -2.59 -34.19
CA LYS A 223 -47.50 -3.96 -33.82
C LYS A 223 -47.22 -4.03 -32.29
N GLU A 224 -47.81 -4.96 -31.58
CA GLU A 224 -47.63 -5.17 -30.15
C GLU A 224 -46.69 -6.35 -29.91
N ILE A 225 -45.75 -6.17 -28.95
CA ILE A 225 -44.85 -7.22 -28.54
C ILE A 225 -45.08 -7.51 -27.05
N SER A 226 -45.26 -8.79 -26.71
CA SER A 226 -45.31 -9.24 -25.33
C SER A 226 -43.93 -9.74 -24.89
N MET A 227 -43.34 -9.06 -23.94
CA MET A 227 -42.01 -9.37 -23.47
C MET A 227 -41.97 -9.52 -21.93
N PHE A 228 -41.38 -10.61 -21.44
CA PHE A 228 -40.97 -10.74 -20.05
C PHE A 228 -39.61 -10.11 -19.84
N VAL A 229 -39.51 -9.22 -18.84
CA VAL A 229 -38.25 -8.56 -18.45
C VAL A 229 -37.97 -8.91 -16.99
N PRO A 230 -36.86 -9.62 -16.71
CA PRO A 230 -36.42 -9.85 -15.34
C PRO A 230 -36.15 -8.53 -14.61
N GLN A 231 -36.41 -8.48 -13.31
CA GLN A 231 -36.26 -7.28 -12.48
C GLN A 231 -34.85 -6.67 -12.61
N GLN A 232 -33.84 -7.49 -12.75
CA GLN A 232 -32.42 -7.09 -12.91
C GLN A 232 -32.14 -6.38 -14.25
N LYS A 233 -32.99 -6.54 -15.26
CA LYS A 233 -32.86 -5.94 -16.59
C LYS A 233 -33.70 -4.68 -16.79
N ILE A 234 -34.56 -4.36 -15.85
CA ILE A 234 -35.37 -3.15 -15.83
C ILE A 234 -34.50 -2.02 -15.28
N LYS A 235 -34.21 -1.02 -16.13
CA LYS A 235 -33.43 0.17 -15.70
C LYS A 235 -34.35 1.26 -15.13
N LEU A 236 -35.47 1.47 -15.75
CA LEU A 236 -36.54 2.35 -15.29
C LEU A 236 -37.88 1.84 -15.81
N VAL A 237 -38.91 1.92 -15.00
CA VAL A 237 -40.28 1.70 -15.40
C VAL A 237 -41.17 2.81 -14.84
N THR A 238 -42.01 3.39 -15.68
CA THR A 238 -43.11 4.31 -15.32
C THR A 238 -44.40 3.76 -15.88
N GLU A 239 -45.51 4.44 -15.64
CA GLU A 239 -46.83 3.98 -16.14
C GLU A 239 -46.81 3.69 -17.66
N ASN A 240 -46.07 4.50 -18.44
CA ASN A 240 -46.11 4.42 -19.92
C ASN A 240 -44.73 4.19 -20.56
N THR A 241 -43.66 4.01 -19.78
CA THR A 241 -42.29 3.92 -20.29
C THR A 241 -41.49 2.84 -19.59
N LEU A 242 -40.82 2.02 -20.41
CA LEU A 242 -39.84 1.03 -19.93
C LEU A 242 -38.49 1.35 -20.58
N ILE A 243 -37.46 1.41 -19.74
CA ILE A 243 -36.08 1.52 -20.20
C ILE A 243 -35.36 0.21 -19.93
N VAL A 244 -34.87 -0.40 -21.00
CA VAL A 244 -34.07 -1.64 -20.96
C VAL A 244 -32.82 -1.50 -21.82
N ASP A 245 -31.89 -2.41 -21.63
CA ASP A 245 -30.71 -2.53 -22.49
C ASP A 245 -31.14 -2.83 -23.96
N LYS A 246 -30.58 -2.09 -24.90
CA LYS A 246 -30.92 -2.22 -26.35
C LYS A 246 -30.65 -3.63 -26.85
N LEU A 247 -29.51 -4.21 -26.53
CA LEU A 247 -29.16 -5.57 -26.95
C LEU A 247 -30.12 -6.62 -26.37
N TYR A 248 -30.56 -6.40 -25.13
CA TYR A 248 -31.58 -7.26 -24.53
C TYR A 248 -32.91 -7.17 -25.28
N TYR A 249 -33.35 -5.96 -25.61
CA TYR A 249 -34.57 -5.74 -26.38
C TYR A 249 -34.49 -6.38 -27.76
N GLU A 250 -33.42 -6.11 -28.52
CA GLU A 250 -33.19 -6.66 -29.86
C GLU A 250 -33.14 -8.19 -29.84
N SER A 251 -32.52 -8.78 -28.82
CA SER A 251 -32.52 -10.23 -28.63
C SER A 251 -33.91 -10.81 -28.41
N LYS A 252 -34.77 -10.11 -27.67
CA LYS A 252 -36.15 -10.54 -27.42
C LYS A 252 -37.05 -10.37 -28.66
N LEU A 253 -36.80 -9.32 -29.41
CA LEU A 253 -37.47 -9.09 -30.70
C LEU A 253 -37.12 -10.21 -31.68
N ALA A 254 -35.86 -10.52 -31.86
CA ALA A 254 -35.41 -11.60 -32.72
C ALA A 254 -35.93 -12.97 -32.26
N GLU A 255 -36.04 -13.22 -30.95
CA GLU A 255 -36.66 -14.45 -30.43
C GLU A 255 -38.13 -14.55 -30.78
N GLN A 256 -38.88 -13.45 -30.73
CA GLN A 256 -40.28 -13.45 -31.08
C GLN A 256 -40.48 -13.65 -32.59
N GLU A 257 -39.67 -12.96 -33.43
CA GLU A 257 -39.71 -13.15 -34.88
C GLU A 257 -39.38 -14.59 -35.28
N ALA A 258 -38.41 -15.21 -34.62
CA ALA A 258 -38.05 -16.62 -34.83
C ALA A 258 -39.17 -17.58 -34.44
N ARG A 259 -39.94 -17.26 -33.38
CA ARG A 259 -41.15 -18.04 -33.02
C ARG A 259 -42.23 -17.93 -34.08
N GLU A 260 -42.52 -16.73 -34.58
CA GLU A 260 -43.50 -16.46 -35.64
C GLU A 260 -43.11 -17.20 -36.95
N GLN A 261 -41.83 -17.34 -37.22
CA GLN A 261 -41.30 -18.06 -38.38
C GLN A 261 -41.13 -19.57 -38.17
N GLY A 262 -41.45 -20.10 -37.00
CA GLY A 262 -41.32 -21.53 -36.68
C GLY A 262 -39.90 -22.03 -36.55
N LEU A 263 -38.92 -21.13 -36.41
CA LEU A 263 -37.50 -21.48 -36.30
C LEU A 263 -37.11 -22.02 -34.90
N LEU A 264 -37.97 -21.85 -33.88
CA LEU A 264 -37.72 -22.33 -32.54
C LEU A 264 -38.31 -23.73 -32.31
N ASP A 265 -37.99 -24.67 -33.18
CA ASP A 265 -38.34 -26.08 -33.03
C ASP A 265 -37.47 -26.69 -31.92
N LYS A 266 -38.11 -27.25 -30.88
CA LYS A 266 -37.41 -27.84 -29.73
C LYS A 266 -36.65 -29.13 -30.06
N ASP A 267 -37.05 -29.79 -31.13
CA ASP A 267 -36.45 -31.07 -31.57
C ASP A 267 -35.23 -30.87 -32.41
N LYS A 268 -35.04 -29.66 -32.99
CA LYS A 268 -33.82 -29.31 -33.73
C LYS A 268 -32.71 -28.83 -32.79
N ARG A 269 -31.75 -29.70 -32.56
CA ARG A 269 -30.60 -29.41 -31.68
C ARG A 269 -29.29 -29.45 -32.48
N LYS A 270 -28.36 -28.57 -32.08
CA LYS A 270 -27.00 -28.50 -32.63
C LYS A 270 -26.00 -28.96 -31.56
N GLU A 271 -25.13 -29.86 -31.95
CA GLU A 271 -23.99 -30.26 -31.12
C GLU A 271 -22.84 -29.25 -31.34
N ILE A 272 -22.20 -28.84 -30.25
CA ILE A 272 -21.09 -27.89 -30.25
C ILE A 272 -19.96 -28.52 -29.46
N GLU A 273 -18.74 -28.51 -30.03
CA GLU A 273 -17.54 -28.80 -29.26
C GLU A 273 -17.28 -27.66 -28.30
N ALA A 274 -17.43 -27.89 -26.99
CA ALA A 274 -17.39 -26.87 -25.99
C ALA A 274 -17.12 -27.43 -24.60
N GLU A 275 -16.44 -26.62 -23.79
CA GLU A 275 -16.15 -26.90 -22.38
C GLU A 275 -17.08 -26.10 -21.47
N ILE A 276 -17.62 -26.73 -20.44
CA ILE A 276 -18.37 -26.02 -19.39
C ILE A 276 -17.35 -25.51 -18.35
N VAL A 277 -17.13 -24.19 -18.35
CA VAL A 277 -16.12 -23.53 -17.50
C VAL A 277 -16.64 -23.25 -16.09
N GLU A 278 -17.93 -22.85 -15.96
CA GLU A 278 -18.55 -22.50 -14.68
C GLU A 278 -20.00 -22.96 -14.64
N ARG A 279 -20.48 -23.39 -13.46
CA ARG A 279 -21.86 -23.80 -13.23
C ARG A 279 -22.46 -22.93 -12.14
N ARG A 280 -23.63 -22.35 -12.41
CA ARG A 280 -24.48 -21.66 -11.45
C ARG A 280 -25.78 -22.43 -11.22
N THR A 281 -26.64 -21.92 -10.39
CA THR A 281 -27.90 -22.57 -10.05
C THR A 281 -28.79 -22.76 -11.28
N ASP A 282 -28.85 -21.76 -12.14
CA ASP A 282 -29.78 -21.63 -13.28
C ASP A 282 -29.07 -21.53 -14.64
N ALA A 283 -27.75 -21.38 -14.67
CA ALA A 283 -26.97 -21.15 -15.89
C ALA A 283 -25.63 -21.88 -15.88
N VAL A 284 -25.10 -22.11 -17.08
CA VAL A 284 -23.74 -22.64 -17.31
C VAL A 284 -22.96 -21.71 -18.22
N LEU A 285 -21.68 -21.50 -17.90
CA LEU A 285 -20.74 -20.78 -18.75
C LEU A 285 -20.06 -21.78 -19.68
N ILE A 286 -20.25 -21.59 -20.98
CA ILE A 286 -19.75 -22.45 -22.03
C ILE A 286 -18.63 -21.72 -22.77
N ALA A 287 -17.49 -22.42 -22.96
CA ALA A 287 -16.39 -21.97 -23.81
C ALA A 287 -16.36 -22.83 -25.08
N THR A 288 -16.29 -22.20 -26.25
CA THR A 288 -16.18 -22.88 -27.55
C THR A 288 -15.28 -22.09 -28.49
N THR A 289 -14.71 -22.76 -29.50
CA THR A 289 -13.93 -22.13 -30.55
C THR A 289 -14.67 -22.30 -31.87
N PRO A 290 -15.49 -21.31 -32.28
CA PRO A 290 -16.21 -21.40 -33.55
C PRO A 290 -15.22 -21.48 -34.73
N GLU A 291 -15.46 -22.40 -35.69
CA GLU A 291 -14.58 -22.62 -36.85
C GLU A 291 -14.33 -21.34 -37.66
N ASP A 292 -15.39 -20.54 -37.90
CA ASP A 292 -15.33 -19.30 -38.67
C ASP A 292 -14.57 -18.18 -37.95
N TYR A 293 -14.32 -18.31 -36.63
CA TYR A 293 -13.64 -17.31 -35.85
C TYR A 293 -12.24 -17.73 -35.39
N GLY A 294 -12.02 -19.00 -35.16
CA GLY A 294 -10.73 -19.58 -34.78
C GLY A 294 -10.19 -19.16 -33.42
N LYS A 295 -11.00 -18.49 -32.58
CA LYS A 295 -10.66 -18.08 -31.20
C LYS A 295 -11.74 -18.54 -30.25
N GLU A 296 -11.34 -18.79 -28.98
CA GLU A 296 -12.26 -19.14 -27.91
C GLU A 296 -13.18 -17.97 -27.61
N VAL A 297 -14.48 -18.25 -27.56
CA VAL A 297 -15.51 -17.34 -27.05
C VAL A 297 -16.27 -18.00 -25.91
N ARG A 298 -16.76 -17.19 -24.99
CA ARG A 298 -17.49 -17.65 -23.80
C ARG A 298 -18.86 -17.02 -23.72
N PHE A 299 -19.87 -17.82 -23.38
CA PHE A 299 -21.24 -17.34 -23.21
C PHE A 299 -21.99 -18.11 -22.11
N TRP A 300 -22.96 -17.44 -21.49
CA TRP A 300 -23.86 -18.07 -20.55
C TRP A 300 -25.06 -18.65 -21.27
N ALA A 301 -25.43 -19.88 -20.94
CA ALA A 301 -26.65 -20.52 -21.39
C ALA A 301 -27.47 -21.01 -20.20
N ASN A 302 -28.80 -21.02 -20.33
CA ASN A 302 -29.68 -21.54 -19.29
C ASN A 302 -29.44 -23.05 -19.13
N LYS A 303 -29.26 -23.50 -17.89
CA LYS A 303 -28.97 -24.91 -17.58
C LYS A 303 -30.01 -25.89 -18.13
N THR A 304 -31.27 -25.48 -18.19
CA THR A 304 -32.38 -26.32 -18.70
C THR A 304 -32.35 -26.47 -20.24
N GLU A 305 -31.63 -25.60 -20.93
CA GLU A 305 -31.52 -25.60 -22.41
C GLU A 305 -30.28 -26.37 -22.90
N VAL A 306 -29.32 -26.59 -22.00
CA VAL A 306 -28.06 -27.25 -22.32
C VAL A 306 -28.14 -28.74 -21.97
N GLN A 307 -27.88 -29.59 -22.95
CA GLN A 307 -27.68 -31.03 -22.74
C GLN A 307 -26.18 -31.34 -22.90
N GLU A 308 -25.59 -31.91 -21.87
CA GLU A 308 -24.20 -32.35 -21.91
C GLU A 308 -24.12 -33.69 -22.66
N LEU A 309 -23.14 -33.81 -23.52
CA LEU A 309 -22.85 -35.01 -24.27
C LEU A 309 -21.45 -35.53 -23.90
N ASP A 310 -21.23 -36.82 -24.17
CA ASP A 310 -19.90 -37.38 -23.96
C ASP A 310 -18.85 -36.78 -24.91
N GLY A 311 -17.58 -36.73 -24.44
CA GLY A 311 -16.45 -36.28 -25.27
C GLY A 311 -16.28 -34.75 -25.37
N GLY A 312 -16.76 -33.98 -24.39
CA GLY A 312 -16.54 -32.50 -24.39
C GLY A 312 -17.45 -31.76 -25.38
N LYS A 313 -18.67 -32.23 -25.53
CA LYS A 313 -19.69 -31.62 -26.40
C LYS A 313 -20.89 -31.20 -25.59
N VAL A 314 -21.56 -30.14 -26.03
CA VAL A 314 -22.84 -29.69 -25.53
C VAL A 314 -23.84 -29.59 -26.66
N SER A 315 -25.11 -29.87 -26.38
CA SER A 315 -26.21 -29.76 -27.33
C SER A 315 -27.16 -28.63 -26.86
N LEU A 316 -27.48 -27.74 -27.79
CA LEU A 316 -28.40 -26.63 -27.60
C LEU A 316 -29.41 -26.63 -28.74
N GLN A 317 -30.56 -25.98 -28.54
CA GLN A 317 -31.49 -25.72 -29.63
C GLN A 317 -30.78 -24.95 -30.75
N GLU A 318 -30.87 -25.42 -32.00
CA GLU A 318 -30.03 -25.03 -33.12
C GLU A 318 -30.02 -23.52 -33.36
N TYR A 319 -31.18 -22.89 -33.49
CA TYR A 319 -31.28 -21.43 -33.71
C TYR A 319 -30.67 -20.64 -32.53
N ARG A 320 -30.91 -21.07 -31.30
CA ARG A 320 -30.32 -20.41 -30.12
C ARG A 320 -28.81 -20.57 -30.06
N ALA A 321 -28.30 -21.74 -30.35
CA ALA A 321 -26.86 -22.00 -30.40
C ALA A 321 -26.17 -21.04 -31.37
N GLU A 322 -26.72 -20.90 -32.59
CA GLU A 322 -26.19 -20.00 -33.61
C GLU A 322 -26.21 -18.52 -33.19
N GLN A 323 -27.34 -18.04 -32.65
CA GLN A 323 -27.47 -16.67 -32.18
C GLN A 323 -26.55 -16.37 -31.01
N ILE A 324 -26.45 -17.25 -30.02
CA ILE A 324 -25.60 -17.05 -28.84
C ILE A 324 -24.12 -17.04 -29.24
N ILE A 325 -23.68 -17.95 -30.11
CA ILE A 325 -22.30 -17.99 -30.60
C ILE A 325 -21.99 -16.75 -31.44
N LYS A 326 -22.88 -16.38 -32.38
CA LYS A 326 -22.73 -15.17 -33.19
C LYS A 326 -22.58 -13.93 -32.31
N ASN A 327 -23.45 -13.75 -31.32
CA ASN A 327 -23.40 -12.64 -30.39
C ASN A 327 -22.13 -12.67 -29.52
N ALA A 328 -21.65 -13.86 -29.14
CA ALA A 328 -20.40 -14.00 -28.38
C ALA A 328 -19.18 -13.61 -29.23
N VAL A 329 -19.13 -13.98 -30.51
CA VAL A 329 -18.09 -13.58 -31.47
C VAL A 329 -18.11 -12.08 -31.74
N GLU A 330 -19.27 -11.51 -31.96
CA GLU A 330 -19.42 -10.05 -32.19
C GLU A 330 -19.00 -9.25 -30.96
N ARG A 331 -19.40 -9.67 -29.76
CA ARG A 331 -18.93 -9.06 -28.51
C ARG A 331 -17.42 -9.16 -28.34
N ASP A 332 -16.80 -10.31 -28.62
CA ASP A 332 -15.37 -10.48 -28.52
C ASP A 332 -14.61 -9.58 -29.49
N LYS A 333 -15.10 -9.47 -30.74
CA LYS A 333 -14.55 -8.55 -31.75
C LYS A 333 -14.68 -7.09 -31.27
N GLU A 334 -15.85 -6.70 -30.82
CA GLU A 334 -16.14 -5.34 -30.37
C GLU A 334 -15.32 -4.99 -29.12
N GLN A 335 -15.24 -5.90 -28.13
CA GLN A 335 -14.48 -5.72 -26.90
C GLN A 335 -12.98 -5.60 -27.13
N LYS A 336 -12.45 -6.20 -28.18
CA LYS A 336 -11.02 -6.15 -28.56
C LYS A 336 -10.69 -5.00 -29.49
N THR A 337 -11.66 -4.21 -29.94
CA THR A 337 -11.42 -2.99 -30.72
C THR A 337 -10.57 -2.02 -29.89
N LEU A 338 -9.50 -1.51 -30.50
CA LEU A 338 -8.64 -0.51 -29.88
C LEU A 338 -9.34 0.86 -29.93
N LEU A 339 -9.47 1.49 -28.78
CA LEU A 339 -9.99 2.85 -28.64
C LEU A 339 -8.88 3.80 -28.20
N GLU A 340 -8.86 5.00 -28.75
CA GLU A 340 -8.00 6.10 -28.30
C GLU A 340 -8.45 6.54 -26.89
N ILE A 341 -7.49 6.79 -26.02
CA ILE A 341 -7.74 7.30 -24.67
C ILE A 341 -7.77 8.81 -24.71
N GLU A 342 -8.94 9.39 -24.52
CA GLU A 342 -9.10 10.84 -24.35
C GLU A 342 -8.74 11.26 -22.92
N PHE A 343 -7.94 12.32 -22.76
CA PHE A 343 -7.52 12.82 -21.45
C PHE A 343 -7.17 14.31 -21.49
N GLU A 344 -7.31 14.99 -20.35
CA GLU A 344 -6.85 16.37 -20.16
C GLU A 344 -5.39 16.41 -19.67
N ARG A 345 -5.01 15.44 -18.85
CA ARG A 345 -3.67 15.36 -18.24
C ARG A 345 -3.20 13.91 -18.19
N LEU A 346 -1.92 13.73 -18.49
CA LEU A 346 -1.23 12.44 -18.38
C LEU A 346 -0.04 12.55 -17.40
N GLU A 347 0.04 11.59 -16.48
CA GLU A 347 1.23 11.38 -15.65
C GLU A 347 1.83 10.01 -15.94
N VAL A 348 3.14 9.94 -16.06
CA VAL A 348 3.85 8.66 -16.25
C VAL A 348 4.69 8.38 -15.01
N LYS A 349 4.51 7.20 -14.42
CA LYS A 349 5.26 6.76 -13.23
C LYS A 349 5.90 5.41 -13.48
N ASP A 350 7.14 5.24 -13.05
CA ASP A 350 7.79 3.94 -13.09
C ASP A 350 7.10 2.97 -12.10
N ILE A 351 6.83 1.75 -12.56
CA ILE A 351 6.24 0.72 -11.70
C ILE A 351 7.36 0.09 -10.88
N LYS A 352 7.22 0.13 -9.56
CA LYS A 352 8.08 -0.63 -8.65
C LYS A 352 7.58 -2.07 -8.59
N PRO A 353 8.43 -3.08 -8.86
CA PRO A 353 8.03 -4.48 -8.73
C PRO A 353 7.61 -4.78 -7.28
N LYS A 354 6.56 -5.54 -7.10
CA LYS A 354 6.25 -6.15 -5.83
C LYS A 354 7.21 -7.32 -5.60
N GLU A 355 7.51 -7.59 -4.32
CA GLU A 355 8.35 -8.72 -3.93
C GLU A 355 7.78 -10.03 -4.52
N GLY A 356 8.51 -10.64 -5.48
CA GLY A 356 8.09 -11.87 -6.16
C GLY A 356 7.49 -11.72 -7.56
N GLU A 357 7.23 -10.51 -8.08
CA GLU A 357 6.79 -10.29 -9.46
C GLU A 357 8.00 -9.97 -10.36
N GLU A 358 8.17 -10.74 -11.44
CA GLU A 358 9.07 -10.38 -12.55
C GLU A 358 8.35 -9.31 -13.41
N LEU A 359 8.73 -8.05 -13.26
CA LEU A 359 8.34 -7.02 -14.22
C LEU A 359 9.32 -7.03 -15.39
N GLU A 360 8.81 -6.95 -16.60
CA GLU A 360 9.62 -6.66 -17.77
C GLU A 360 10.27 -5.28 -17.58
N LYS A 361 11.54 -5.19 -17.99
CA LYS A 361 12.41 -4.02 -17.77
C LYS A 361 11.77 -2.76 -18.33
N GLY A 362 11.40 -1.82 -17.45
CA GLY A 362 10.91 -0.51 -17.85
C GLY A 362 9.38 -0.36 -17.93
N ASP A 363 8.62 -1.25 -17.31
CA ASP A 363 7.16 -1.13 -17.30
C ASP A 363 6.74 0.15 -16.56
N LYS A 364 5.99 1.00 -17.25
CA LYS A 364 5.50 2.29 -16.76
C LYS A 364 4.01 2.24 -16.52
N MET A 365 3.56 2.97 -15.52
CA MET A 365 2.15 3.25 -15.28
C MET A 365 1.78 4.58 -15.90
N TYR A 366 0.87 4.58 -16.83
CA TYR A 366 0.27 5.76 -17.45
C TYR A 366 -1.01 6.08 -16.70
N ILE A 367 -1.09 7.26 -16.13
CA ILE A 367 -2.21 7.73 -15.31
C ILE A 367 -2.90 8.84 -16.07
N PHE A 368 -4.15 8.62 -16.45
CA PHE A 368 -4.97 9.51 -17.25
C PHE A 368 -5.96 10.24 -16.34
N TYR A 369 -6.15 11.52 -16.60
CA TYR A 369 -7.16 12.35 -15.97
C TYR A 369 -8.12 12.83 -17.06
N GLN A 370 -9.40 12.53 -16.90
CA GLN A 370 -10.43 12.84 -17.88
C GLN A 370 -11.60 13.55 -17.21
N ARG A 371 -12.01 14.69 -17.75
CA ARG A 371 -13.22 15.39 -17.29
C ARG A 371 -14.45 14.61 -17.69
N GLN A 372 -15.39 14.48 -16.79
CA GLN A 372 -16.67 13.87 -17.03
C GLN A 372 -17.78 14.87 -16.72
N GLU A 373 -18.81 14.88 -17.57
CA GLU A 373 -19.98 15.72 -17.36
C GLU A 373 -20.64 15.39 -16.02
N GLY A 374 -20.89 16.44 -15.24
CA GLY A 374 -21.54 16.35 -13.95
C GLY A 374 -20.64 15.91 -12.80
N LEU A 375 -19.32 15.80 -12.95
CA LEU A 375 -18.37 15.67 -11.87
C LEU A 375 -17.54 16.94 -11.70
N GLU A 376 -17.31 17.36 -10.45
CA GLU A 376 -16.52 18.57 -10.15
C GLU A 376 -15.05 18.38 -10.52
N GLU A 377 -14.48 17.19 -10.22
CA GLU A 377 -13.08 16.87 -10.50
C GLU A 377 -12.95 15.83 -11.63
N PRO A 378 -11.83 15.86 -12.39
CA PRO A 378 -11.56 14.85 -13.41
C PRO A 378 -11.44 13.45 -12.78
N ILE A 379 -12.01 12.46 -13.45
CA ILE A 379 -11.80 11.06 -13.05
C ILE A 379 -10.36 10.64 -13.36
N LYS A 380 -9.84 9.73 -12.53
CA LYS A 380 -8.48 9.23 -12.63
C LYS A 380 -8.48 7.73 -12.84
N PHE A 381 -7.84 7.28 -13.92
CA PHE A 381 -7.64 5.85 -14.21
C PHE A 381 -6.25 5.60 -14.75
N SER A 382 -5.81 4.34 -14.81
CA SER A 382 -4.45 4.04 -15.20
C SER A 382 -4.32 2.71 -15.93
N PHE A 383 -3.30 2.63 -16.81
CA PHE A 383 -2.88 1.43 -17.51
C PHE A 383 -1.38 1.21 -17.38
N LYS A 384 -0.95 -0.05 -17.37
CA LYS A 384 0.46 -0.39 -17.53
C LYS A 384 0.88 -0.19 -18.98
N GLN A 385 2.17 0.06 -19.22
CA GLN A 385 2.71 0.18 -20.58
C GLN A 385 2.41 -1.06 -21.42
N SER A 386 2.44 -2.25 -20.84
CA SER A 386 2.09 -3.51 -21.49
C SER A 386 0.62 -3.66 -21.91
N GLU A 387 -0.26 -2.82 -21.38
CA GLU A 387 -1.69 -2.80 -21.73
C GLU A 387 -2.03 -1.77 -22.83
N LEU A 388 -1.07 -0.89 -23.17
CA LEU A 388 -1.25 0.23 -24.10
C LEU A 388 -0.57 -0.05 -25.45
N HIS A 389 -1.25 0.29 -26.53
CA HIS A 389 -0.66 0.49 -27.84
C HIS A 389 -0.40 1.98 -28.01
N ILE A 390 0.86 2.38 -28.23
CA ILE A 390 1.24 3.77 -28.37
C ILE A 390 1.67 3.99 -29.84
N GLU A 391 0.90 4.79 -30.57
CA GLU A 391 1.18 5.17 -31.95
C GLU A 391 1.09 6.69 -32.05
N GLU A 392 2.07 7.32 -32.70
CA GLU A 392 2.14 8.78 -32.95
C GLU A 392 1.90 9.65 -31.69
N GLY A 393 2.31 9.16 -30.51
CA GLY A 393 2.13 9.87 -29.24
C GLY A 393 0.74 9.75 -28.62
N LYS A 394 -0.16 8.97 -29.22
CA LYS A 394 -1.48 8.64 -28.70
C LYS A 394 -1.49 7.26 -28.08
N GLY A 395 -2.28 7.09 -27.02
CA GLY A 395 -2.47 5.81 -26.34
C GLY A 395 -3.77 5.14 -26.75
N TYR A 396 -3.69 3.88 -27.14
CA TYR A 396 -4.86 3.06 -27.51
C TYR A 396 -4.92 1.85 -26.57
N VAL A 397 -6.13 1.44 -26.24
CA VAL A 397 -6.37 0.25 -25.38
C VAL A 397 -7.63 -0.48 -25.85
N GLU A 398 -7.71 -1.76 -25.58
CA GLU A 398 -8.91 -2.55 -25.88
C GLU A 398 -10.15 -1.98 -25.19
N ARG A 399 -11.24 -1.81 -25.94
CA ARG A 399 -12.50 -1.19 -25.52
C ARG A 399 -12.94 -1.66 -24.13
N TYR A 400 -12.98 -2.97 -23.89
CA TYR A 400 -13.47 -3.51 -22.62
C TYR A 400 -12.61 -3.09 -21.41
N LYS A 401 -11.28 -2.93 -21.60
CA LYS A 401 -10.37 -2.47 -20.56
C LYS A 401 -10.62 -0.99 -20.25
N LEU A 402 -10.79 -0.17 -21.31
CA LEU A 402 -11.07 1.25 -21.14
C LEU A 402 -12.40 1.47 -20.44
N GLU A 403 -13.47 0.85 -20.91
CA GLU A 403 -14.80 0.97 -20.32
C GLU A 403 -14.82 0.55 -18.85
N HIS A 404 -14.20 -0.59 -18.54
CA HIS A 404 -14.12 -1.08 -17.16
C HIS A 404 -13.34 -0.12 -16.23
N ARG A 405 -12.21 0.43 -16.70
CA ARG A 405 -11.42 1.40 -15.92
C ARG A 405 -12.14 2.72 -15.74
N LEU A 406 -12.82 3.21 -16.79
CA LEU A 406 -13.63 4.41 -16.72
C LEU A 406 -14.83 4.25 -15.77
N GLU A 407 -15.53 3.12 -15.84
CA GLU A 407 -16.64 2.81 -14.94
C GLU A 407 -16.18 2.81 -13.47
N GLN A 408 -15.12 2.07 -13.16
CA GLN A 408 -14.54 2.06 -11.80
C GLN A 408 -14.11 3.46 -11.32
N ALA A 409 -13.49 4.24 -12.20
CA ALA A 409 -13.05 5.59 -11.86
C ALA A 409 -14.23 6.54 -11.62
N LYS A 410 -15.29 6.44 -12.41
CA LYS A 410 -16.54 7.20 -12.22
C LYS A 410 -17.26 6.82 -10.94
N GLU A 411 -17.44 5.53 -10.68
CA GLU A 411 -18.05 5.06 -9.42
C GLU A 411 -17.33 5.63 -8.21
N LYS A 412 -16.03 5.52 -8.20
CA LYS A 412 -15.20 6.04 -7.12
C LYS A 412 -15.30 7.56 -6.97
N ALA A 413 -15.34 8.30 -8.07
CA ALA A 413 -15.49 9.76 -8.03
C ALA A 413 -16.86 10.17 -7.47
N ILE A 414 -17.93 9.51 -7.93
CA ILE A 414 -19.31 9.74 -7.43
C ILE A 414 -19.42 9.39 -5.94
N GLU A 415 -18.86 8.27 -5.49
CA GLU A 415 -18.84 7.92 -4.06
C GLU A 415 -18.12 8.99 -3.23
N GLN A 416 -17.01 9.53 -3.72
CA GLN A 416 -16.26 10.59 -3.03
C GLN A 416 -17.04 11.91 -2.98
N GLU A 417 -17.69 12.29 -4.07
CA GLU A 417 -18.53 13.48 -4.16
C GLU A 417 -19.74 13.38 -3.21
N HIS A 418 -20.42 12.24 -3.20
CA HIS A 418 -21.54 11.96 -2.30
C HIS A 418 -21.11 11.98 -0.83
N ALA A 419 -19.94 11.42 -0.50
CA ALA A 419 -19.41 11.46 0.85
C ALA A 419 -19.10 12.90 1.30
N SER A 420 -18.51 13.70 0.41
CA SER A 420 -18.22 15.12 0.66
C SER A 420 -19.50 15.95 0.84
N ALA A 421 -20.50 15.69 -0.01
CA ALA A 421 -21.80 16.35 0.10
C ALA A 421 -22.53 16.01 1.41
N LYS A 422 -22.50 14.74 1.81
CA LYS A 422 -23.11 14.30 3.09
C LYS A 422 -22.43 14.97 4.29
N GLU A 423 -21.11 15.08 4.26
CA GLU A 423 -20.35 15.77 5.32
C GLU A 423 -20.67 17.27 5.35
N ARG A 424 -20.79 17.92 4.20
CA ARG A 424 -21.20 19.34 4.09
C ARG A 424 -22.60 19.55 4.67
N ILE A 425 -23.58 18.77 4.22
CA ILE A 425 -24.97 18.85 4.70
C ILE A 425 -25.05 18.63 6.21
N LYS A 426 -24.31 17.66 6.74
CA LYS A 426 -24.21 17.42 8.17
C LYS A 426 -23.73 18.69 8.92
N ASN A 427 -22.64 19.30 8.43
CA ASN A 427 -22.08 20.50 9.05
C ASN A 427 -23.03 21.70 8.96
N GLU A 428 -23.75 21.87 7.86
CA GLU A 428 -24.77 22.90 7.69
C GLU A 428 -25.90 22.74 8.72
N VAL A 429 -26.45 21.52 8.86
CA VAL A 429 -27.49 21.23 9.86
C VAL A 429 -27.01 21.50 11.29
N TRP A 430 -25.75 21.15 11.60
CA TRP A 430 -25.18 21.42 12.92
C TRP A 430 -24.99 22.93 13.17
N GLN A 431 -24.51 23.68 12.16
CA GLN A 431 -24.37 25.14 12.25
C GLN A 431 -25.71 25.84 12.45
N GLU A 432 -26.76 25.45 11.75
CA GLU A 432 -28.12 26.00 11.92
C GLU A 432 -28.67 25.74 13.33
N LYS A 433 -28.21 24.71 14.01
CA LYS A 433 -28.55 24.38 15.40
C LYS A 433 -27.64 25.09 16.43
N GLY A 434 -26.69 25.92 15.95
CA GLY A 434 -25.81 26.72 16.79
C GLY A 434 -24.48 26.06 17.18
N PHE A 435 -24.15 24.90 16.59
CA PHE A 435 -22.88 24.24 16.82
C PHE A 435 -21.78 24.81 15.91
N ASP A 436 -20.55 24.83 16.42
CA ASP A 436 -19.39 25.32 15.65
C ASP A 436 -18.69 24.18 14.92
N THR A 437 -18.85 24.14 13.60
CA THR A 437 -18.23 23.13 12.71
C THR A 437 -16.99 23.65 11.99
N THR A 438 -16.41 24.76 12.46
CA THR A 438 -15.19 25.34 11.89
C THR A 438 -14.05 24.31 11.97
N LYS A 439 -13.37 24.09 10.85
CA LYS A 439 -12.20 23.19 10.77
C LYS A 439 -10.91 23.99 10.69
N ARG A 440 -9.85 23.41 11.25
CA ARG A 440 -8.48 23.90 11.12
C ARG A 440 -7.52 22.78 10.74
N LYS A 441 -6.38 23.14 10.17
CA LYS A 441 -5.30 22.17 9.90
C LYS A 441 -4.76 21.57 11.19
N ILE A 442 -4.38 20.30 11.11
CA ILE A 442 -3.72 19.57 12.19
C ILE A 442 -2.31 20.12 12.39
N THR A 443 -1.91 20.21 13.64
CA THR A 443 -0.57 20.58 14.10
C THR A 443 0.07 19.43 14.89
N GLY A 444 1.33 19.55 15.26
CA GLY A 444 2.02 18.57 16.11
C GLY A 444 1.36 18.40 17.47
N GLU A 445 0.72 19.45 18.00
CA GLU A 445 -0.01 19.41 19.28
C GLU A 445 -1.27 18.54 19.22
N ASP A 446 -1.81 18.29 18.04
CA ASP A 446 -2.98 17.43 17.85
C ASP A 446 -2.62 15.94 17.74
N LEU A 447 -1.35 15.63 17.58
CA LEU A 447 -0.86 14.26 17.59
C LEU A 447 -0.85 13.71 19.03
N LEU A 448 -1.10 12.44 19.17
CA LEU A 448 -0.77 11.71 20.39
C LEU A 448 0.49 10.90 20.12
N TYR A 449 1.61 11.32 20.68
CA TYR A 449 2.83 10.55 20.61
C TYR A 449 3.61 10.57 21.92
N PHE A 450 4.45 9.56 22.10
CA PHE A 450 5.43 9.46 23.15
C PHE A 450 6.78 9.16 22.51
N ALA A 451 7.79 9.86 22.97
CA ALA A 451 9.13 9.74 22.42
C ALA A 451 10.18 9.56 23.51
N LYS A 452 11.23 8.80 23.21
CA LYS A 452 12.38 8.60 24.07
C LYS A 452 13.66 8.88 23.30
N VAL A 453 14.55 9.68 23.88
CA VAL A 453 15.90 9.84 23.38
C VAL A 453 16.75 8.71 23.95
N GLU A 454 17.45 7.98 23.10
CA GLU A 454 18.41 6.95 23.47
C GLU A 454 19.80 7.36 23.00
N THR A 455 20.82 7.00 23.78
CA THR A 455 22.23 7.37 23.52
C THR A 455 23.09 6.19 23.14
N GLU A 456 22.57 4.97 23.34
CA GLU A 456 23.30 3.75 23.02
C GLU A 456 22.69 3.01 21.83
N ARG A 457 23.53 2.38 21.07
CA ARG A 457 23.13 1.42 20.03
C ARG A 457 23.99 0.18 20.10
N THR A 458 23.39 -0.94 19.79
CA THR A 458 24.10 -2.21 19.68
C THR A 458 24.12 -2.70 18.23
N TYR A 459 25.14 -3.46 17.89
CA TYR A 459 25.23 -4.17 16.62
C TYR A 459 24.19 -5.30 16.57
N LYS A 460 23.40 -5.34 15.50
CA LYS A 460 22.35 -6.35 15.28
C LYS A 460 22.89 -7.54 14.50
N HIS A 461 22.27 -8.70 14.67
CA HIS A 461 22.59 -9.91 13.91
C HIS A 461 22.53 -9.74 12.38
N THR A 462 21.78 -8.74 11.87
CA THR A 462 21.65 -8.42 10.46
C THR A 462 22.72 -7.44 9.94
N ASP A 463 23.51 -6.82 10.83
CA ASP A 463 24.53 -5.87 10.42
C ASP A 463 25.62 -6.59 9.60
N LYS A 464 26.00 -6.02 8.47
CA LYS A 464 26.94 -6.65 7.51
C LYS A 464 28.29 -7.00 8.17
N ALA A 465 28.80 -6.12 9.01
CA ALA A 465 30.04 -6.35 9.74
C ALA A 465 29.93 -7.53 10.72
N VAL A 466 28.78 -7.64 11.43
CA VAL A 466 28.49 -8.79 12.31
C VAL A 466 28.45 -10.09 11.52
N LEU A 467 27.80 -10.09 10.35
CA LEU A 467 27.72 -11.29 9.49
C LEU A 467 29.11 -11.71 9.00
N ARG A 468 29.96 -10.77 8.56
CA ARG A 468 31.33 -11.06 8.11
C ARG A 468 32.18 -11.57 9.27
N ASN A 469 32.17 -10.87 10.39
CA ASN A 469 32.92 -11.30 11.58
C ASN A 469 32.46 -12.65 12.13
N ARG A 470 31.16 -12.97 12.05
CA ARG A 470 30.63 -14.26 12.49
C ARG A 470 31.26 -15.43 11.75
N GLU A 471 31.41 -15.34 10.43
CA GLU A 471 32.08 -16.35 9.60
C GLU A 471 33.55 -16.48 10.03
N THR A 472 34.27 -15.37 10.12
CA THR A 472 35.69 -15.34 10.55
C THR A 472 35.89 -15.86 11.98
N LEU A 473 35.04 -15.47 12.91
CA LEU A 473 35.10 -15.95 14.30
C LEU A 473 34.82 -17.46 14.40
N LYS A 474 33.96 -17.98 13.54
CA LYS A 474 33.73 -19.42 13.44
C LYS A 474 34.96 -20.15 12.94
N GLU A 475 35.61 -19.64 11.90
CA GLU A 475 36.89 -20.21 11.37
C GLU A 475 38.01 -20.16 12.42
N ILE A 476 38.10 -19.09 13.21
CA ILE A 476 39.07 -18.99 14.30
C ILE A 476 38.81 -20.07 15.37
N LYS A 477 37.56 -20.22 15.82
CA LYS A 477 37.20 -21.27 16.80
C LYS A 477 37.47 -22.68 16.31
N GLU A 478 37.17 -22.94 15.03
CA GLU A 478 37.45 -24.25 14.41
C GLU A 478 38.96 -24.52 14.30
N GLU A 479 39.78 -23.50 14.07
CA GLU A 479 41.23 -23.65 14.05
C GLU A 479 41.81 -23.79 15.44
N GLU A 480 41.36 -23.01 16.44
CA GLU A 480 41.76 -23.09 17.84
C GLU A 480 41.38 -24.42 18.50
N ALA A 481 40.33 -25.11 18.02
CA ALA A 481 39.89 -26.42 18.54
C ALA A 481 40.68 -27.61 17.99
N LYS A 482 41.62 -27.44 17.07
CA LYS A 482 42.46 -28.51 16.56
C LYS A 482 43.53 -28.95 17.58
N GLU A 483 43.96 -30.21 17.53
CA GLU A 483 45.02 -30.71 18.38
C GLU A 483 46.36 -29.94 18.18
N ASN A 484 46.63 -29.45 16.97
CA ASN A 484 47.75 -28.58 16.62
C ASN A 484 47.26 -27.31 15.89
N PRO A 485 46.86 -26.25 16.61
CA PRO A 485 46.36 -25.03 16.04
C PRO A 485 47.43 -24.30 15.22
N ASP A 486 47.11 -23.87 14.00
CA ASP A 486 47.97 -23.00 13.19
C ASP A 486 47.87 -21.54 13.71
N ILE A 487 48.81 -21.13 14.54
CA ILE A 487 48.86 -19.80 15.13
C ILE A 487 48.99 -18.69 14.05
N ALA A 488 49.75 -18.95 12.97
CA ALA A 488 49.90 -17.97 11.90
C ALA A 488 48.52 -17.72 11.17
N LYS A 489 47.80 -18.80 10.93
CA LYS A 489 46.45 -18.71 10.33
C LYS A 489 45.46 -18.05 11.27
N ILE A 490 45.49 -18.36 12.60
CA ILE A 490 44.64 -17.68 13.59
C ILE A 490 44.93 -16.18 13.62
N ASN A 491 46.19 -15.75 13.61
CA ASN A 491 46.57 -14.35 13.60
C ASN A 491 46.11 -13.66 12.30
N LEU A 492 46.24 -14.34 11.16
CA LEU A 492 45.72 -13.84 9.87
C LEU A 492 44.21 -13.68 9.90
N LEU A 493 43.47 -14.59 10.50
CA LEU A 493 42.00 -14.50 10.63
C LEU A 493 41.61 -13.37 11.59
N LYS A 494 42.34 -13.24 12.73
CA LYS A 494 42.13 -12.12 13.67
C LYS A 494 42.35 -10.76 13.01
N SER A 495 43.33 -10.62 12.15
CA SER A 495 43.59 -9.36 11.41
C SER A 495 42.49 -9.00 10.38
N LYS A 496 41.67 -9.96 9.99
CA LYS A 496 40.53 -9.74 9.07
C LYS A 496 39.23 -9.32 9.78
N LEU A 497 39.23 -9.39 11.14
CA LEU A 497 38.04 -8.98 11.89
C LEU A 497 37.83 -7.48 11.77
N GLU A 498 36.60 -7.10 11.48
CA GLU A 498 36.19 -5.70 11.50
C GLU A 498 36.05 -5.22 12.94
N LEU A 499 36.72 -4.13 13.23
CA LEU A 499 36.69 -3.47 14.54
C LEU A 499 35.80 -2.23 14.47
N ASP A 500 35.15 -1.91 15.55
CA ASP A 500 34.47 -0.62 15.70
C ASP A 500 35.51 0.50 15.69
N ARG A 501 35.27 1.53 14.89
CA ARG A 501 36.25 2.60 14.64
C ARG A 501 36.54 3.49 15.86
N HIS A 502 35.61 3.56 16.80
CA HIS A 502 35.70 4.41 17.99
C HIS A 502 36.16 3.64 19.21
N THR A 503 35.68 2.40 19.41
CA THR A 503 36.06 1.58 20.57
C THR A 503 37.25 0.69 20.28
N GLY A 504 37.58 0.38 19.05
CA GLY A 504 38.59 -0.60 18.65
C GLY A 504 38.21 -2.05 18.94
N GLU A 505 36.99 -2.31 19.43
CA GLU A 505 36.53 -3.67 19.76
C GLU A 505 36.04 -4.41 18.52
N VAL A 506 36.11 -5.74 18.57
CA VAL A 506 35.58 -6.61 17.51
C VAL A 506 34.07 -6.46 17.41
N ILE A 507 33.58 -6.09 16.23
CA ILE A 507 32.16 -5.98 15.94
C ILE A 507 31.50 -7.36 16.02
N LYS A 508 30.61 -7.54 17.00
CA LYS A 508 29.79 -8.75 17.22
C LYS A 508 28.36 -8.37 17.61
N GLU A 509 27.44 -9.30 17.46
CA GLU A 509 26.06 -9.09 17.88
C GLU A 509 25.97 -8.72 19.35
N GLY A 510 25.21 -7.65 19.67
CA GLY A 510 25.06 -7.15 21.03
C GLY A 510 26.19 -6.24 21.53
N ALA A 511 27.31 -6.10 20.79
CA ALA A 511 28.35 -5.13 21.15
C ALA A 511 27.81 -3.70 20.99
N VAL A 512 28.19 -2.79 21.88
CA VAL A 512 27.82 -1.37 21.82
C VAL A 512 28.54 -0.72 20.62
N LYS A 513 27.84 0.08 19.85
CA LYS A 513 28.43 0.90 18.77
C LYS A 513 29.12 2.09 19.39
N GLY A 514 30.36 2.31 18.98
CA GLY A 514 31.11 3.49 19.42
C GLY A 514 30.62 4.78 18.74
N GLY A 515 31.15 5.93 19.21
CA GLY A 515 30.80 7.26 18.74
C GLY A 515 29.50 7.79 19.32
N LEU A 516 29.01 8.88 18.73
CA LEU A 516 27.75 9.50 19.13
C LEU A 516 26.55 8.70 18.57
N ASN A 517 25.65 8.29 19.45
CA ASN A 517 24.52 7.44 19.08
C ASN A 517 23.15 8.02 19.49
N TYR A 518 23.06 9.32 19.69
CA TYR A 518 21.79 9.99 20.03
C TYR A 518 20.75 9.76 18.95
N HIS A 519 19.61 9.24 19.33
CA HIS A 519 18.49 9.00 18.46
C HIS A 519 17.18 8.97 19.23
N THR A 520 16.08 9.26 18.55
CA THR A 520 14.76 9.29 19.17
C THR A 520 13.85 8.21 18.59
N HIS A 521 13.23 7.43 19.45
CA HIS A 521 12.11 6.56 19.11
C HIS A 521 10.81 7.28 19.42
N VAL A 522 9.95 7.46 18.43
CA VAL A 522 8.63 8.08 18.59
C VAL A 522 7.55 7.05 18.33
N ILE A 523 6.68 6.83 19.29
CA ILE A 523 5.48 6.01 19.15
C ILE A 523 4.31 6.96 18.95
N VAL A 524 3.75 7.01 17.74
CA VAL A 524 2.65 7.90 17.37
C VAL A 524 1.36 7.12 17.16
N SER A 525 0.29 7.57 17.80
CA SER A 525 -1.05 6.99 17.64
C SER A 525 -1.55 7.12 16.19
N ARG A 526 -2.37 6.19 15.77
CA ARG A 526 -3.05 6.26 14.46
C ARG A 526 -4.17 7.29 14.39
N HIS A 527 -4.55 7.90 15.50
CA HIS A 527 -5.57 8.93 15.56
C HIS A 527 -5.06 10.16 16.30
N ASP A 528 -5.63 11.31 15.98
CA ASP A 528 -5.43 12.54 16.70
C ASP A 528 -5.87 12.40 18.18
N ARG A 529 -5.32 13.25 19.04
CA ARG A 529 -5.70 13.31 20.47
C ARG A 529 -6.80 14.32 20.76
N THR A 530 -6.97 15.30 19.89
CA THR A 530 -7.81 16.48 20.12
C THR A 530 -9.29 16.17 20.00
N SER A 531 -9.67 15.27 19.07
CA SER A 531 -11.08 14.90 18.88
C SER A 531 -11.61 14.13 20.09
N ILE A 532 -12.66 14.69 20.73
CA ILE A 532 -13.30 14.13 21.92
C ILE A 532 -14.10 12.88 21.56
N TYR A 533 -14.85 12.94 20.47
CA TYR A 533 -15.72 11.84 20.06
C TYR A 533 -14.99 10.87 19.12
N THR A 534 -15.14 9.58 19.39
CA THR A 534 -14.47 8.50 18.63
C THR A 534 -14.71 8.58 17.12
N ARG A 535 -15.91 9.00 16.69
CA ARG A 535 -16.26 9.11 15.26
C ARG A 535 -15.61 10.31 14.55
N ASP A 536 -15.18 11.34 15.31
CA ASP A 536 -14.55 12.53 14.76
C ASP A 536 -13.03 12.38 14.68
N LYS A 537 -12.47 11.36 15.33
CA LYS A 537 -11.04 11.10 15.32
C LYS A 537 -10.50 10.92 13.90
N VAL A 538 -9.48 11.73 13.58
CA VAL A 538 -8.85 11.75 12.27
C VAL A 538 -7.67 10.80 12.25
N SER A 539 -7.57 9.99 11.19
CA SER A 539 -6.48 9.02 11.05
C SER A 539 -5.14 9.73 10.79
N MET A 540 -4.11 9.40 11.57
CA MET A 540 -2.73 9.87 11.44
C MET A 540 -1.83 8.81 10.78
N SER A 541 -2.39 7.92 9.98
CA SER A 541 -1.64 6.83 9.33
C SER A 541 -0.80 7.35 8.16
N PRO A 542 0.53 7.14 8.15
CA PRO A 542 1.42 7.59 7.09
C PRO A 542 1.41 6.62 5.89
N ASN A 543 0.25 6.43 5.26
CA ASN A 543 0.09 5.52 4.15
C ASN A 543 0.68 6.10 2.86
N ALA A 544 1.91 5.72 2.53
CA ALA A 544 2.64 6.22 1.37
C ALA A 544 2.07 5.76 0.01
N ASN A 545 1.28 4.68 -0.01
CA ASN A 545 0.82 4.08 -1.27
C ASN A 545 -0.40 4.79 -1.85
N ASN A 546 -1.07 5.64 -1.06
CA ASN A 546 -2.30 6.32 -1.47
C ASN A 546 -2.22 7.82 -1.17
N LYS A 547 -1.29 8.51 -1.82
CA LYS A 547 -1.01 9.94 -1.60
C LYS A 547 -2.20 10.85 -1.90
N GLU A 548 -3.12 10.42 -2.76
CA GLU A 548 -4.29 11.19 -3.20
C GLU A 548 -5.61 10.51 -2.83
N GLY A 549 -5.53 9.42 -2.07
CA GLY A 549 -6.71 8.70 -1.62
C GLY A 549 -7.55 9.52 -0.64
N ARG A 550 -8.84 9.26 -0.62
CA ARG A 550 -9.78 9.84 0.35
C ARG A 550 -10.47 8.74 1.14
N LEU A 551 -10.80 9.04 2.37
CA LEU A 551 -11.66 8.21 3.20
C LEU A 551 -13.12 8.37 2.74
N GLY A 552 -14.01 7.49 3.20
CA GLY A 552 -15.43 7.56 2.91
C GLY A 552 -16.13 8.87 3.32
N ASN A 553 -15.49 9.66 4.19
CA ASN A 553 -15.91 11.00 4.57
C ASN A 553 -15.25 12.13 3.75
N GLY A 554 -14.58 11.80 2.64
CA GLY A 554 -13.89 12.76 1.77
C GLY A 554 -12.52 13.24 2.26
N ALA A 555 -12.08 12.91 3.48
CA ALA A 555 -10.79 13.31 4.02
C ALA A 555 -9.62 12.66 3.29
N LYS A 556 -8.56 13.42 3.02
CA LYS A 556 -7.33 12.88 2.44
C LYS A 556 -6.68 11.86 3.37
N ILE A 557 -6.16 10.76 2.81
CA ILE A 557 -5.45 9.70 3.55
C ILE A 557 -3.97 9.60 3.17
N GLY A 558 -3.54 10.34 2.17
CA GLY A 558 -2.16 10.31 1.69
C GLY A 558 -1.16 10.92 2.68
N PHE A 559 0.08 10.46 2.57
CA PHE A 559 1.23 11.02 3.27
C PHE A 559 2.43 11.08 2.32
N HIS A 560 3.04 12.25 2.22
CA HIS A 560 4.19 12.48 1.35
C HIS A 560 5.49 12.10 2.05
N ARG A 561 5.79 10.80 2.11
CA ARG A 561 6.95 10.28 2.86
C ARG A 561 8.30 10.87 2.40
N ASP A 562 8.51 11.02 1.10
CA ASP A 562 9.76 11.60 0.58
C ASP A 562 9.90 13.07 0.98
N GLU A 563 8.81 13.85 0.93
CA GLU A 563 8.77 15.24 1.40
C GLU A 563 8.98 15.32 2.92
N PHE A 564 8.45 14.37 3.68
CA PHE A 564 8.68 14.30 5.11
C PHE A 564 10.16 14.11 5.44
N PHE A 565 10.84 13.19 4.78
CA PHE A 565 12.27 12.97 5.03
C PHE A 565 13.12 14.17 4.59
N LYS A 566 12.75 14.89 3.53
CA LYS A 566 13.36 16.15 3.14
C LYS A 566 13.12 17.25 4.16
N SER A 567 11.88 17.37 4.66
CA SER A 567 11.55 18.38 5.65
C SER A 567 12.26 18.15 6.98
N MET A 568 12.50 16.90 7.37
CA MET A 568 13.32 16.57 8.54
C MET A 568 14.76 17.11 8.41
N GLU A 569 15.38 16.96 7.24
CA GLU A 569 16.72 17.54 6.99
C GLU A 569 16.67 19.06 7.05
N ARG A 570 15.70 19.67 6.39
CA ARG A 570 15.52 21.12 6.41
C ARG A 570 15.36 21.67 7.83
N VAL A 571 14.50 21.05 8.62
CA VAL A 571 14.26 21.44 10.02
C VAL A 571 15.54 21.28 10.86
N PHE A 572 16.32 20.23 10.61
CA PHE A 572 17.64 20.06 11.26
C PHE A 572 18.58 21.21 10.89
N ASP A 573 18.71 21.47 9.59
CA ASP A 573 19.63 22.49 9.06
C ASP A 573 19.25 23.90 9.58
N GLU A 574 17.95 24.22 9.59
CA GLU A 574 17.44 25.49 10.11
C GLU A 574 17.64 25.65 11.62
N ARG A 575 17.39 24.57 12.39
CA ARG A 575 17.51 24.59 13.85
C ARG A 575 18.93 24.73 14.35
N PHE A 576 19.83 23.98 13.71
CA PHE A 576 21.22 23.85 14.14
C PHE A 576 22.19 24.66 13.27
N GLU A 577 21.69 25.47 12.34
CA GLU A 577 22.52 26.22 11.37
C GLU A 577 23.54 25.31 10.66
N TYR A 578 23.08 24.07 10.30
CA TYR A 578 23.96 23.05 9.71
C TYR A 578 24.07 23.22 8.21
N GLU A 579 25.25 23.53 7.73
CA GLU A 579 25.58 23.60 6.29
C GLU A 579 25.73 22.21 5.69
N ARG A 580 24.61 21.60 5.33
CA ARG A 580 24.57 20.23 4.83
C ARG A 580 25.28 20.06 3.50
N PRO A 581 26.33 19.20 3.42
CA PRO A 581 26.97 18.84 2.17
C PRO A 581 25.99 18.17 1.20
N GLN A 582 26.14 18.42 -0.11
CA GLN A 582 25.26 17.85 -1.13
C GLN A 582 25.17 16.31 -1.07
N GLN A 583 26.28 15.65 -0.72
CA GLN A 583 26.37 14.19 -0.62
C GLN A 583 25.51 13.61 0.52
N GLU A 584 25.26 14.41 1.57
CA GLU A 584 24.47 14.02 2.75
C GLU A 584 22.96 14.28 2.57
N ARG A 585 22.54 14.97 1.52
CA ARG A 585 21.13 15.25 1.27
C ARG A 585 20.34 13.97 1.02
N TYR A 586 19.15 13.91 1.58
CA TYR A 586 18.22 12.77 1.42
C TYR A 586 18.01 12.40 -0.04
N GLU A 587 17.82 13.38 -0.91
CA GLU A 587 17.61 13.16 -2.34
C GLU A 587 18.75 12.38 -2.94
N ARG A 588 19.99 12.83 -2.72
CA ARG A 588 21.18 12.20 -3.26
C ARG A 588 21.40 10.79 -2.72
N ARG A 589 21.21 10.60 -1.42
CA ARG A 589 21.30 9.27 -0.79
C ARG A 589 20.21 8.34 -1.28
N ASN A 590 19.00 8.83 -1.49
CA ASN A 590 17.88 8.06 -2.01
C ASN A 590 18.12 7.65 -3.46
N GLU A 591 18.65 8.54 -4.31
CA GLU A 591 19.07 8.23 -5.68
C GLU A 591 20.14 7.15 -5.72
N LEU A 592 21.20 7.29 -4.91
CA LEU A 592 22.28 6.30 -4.82
C LEU A 592 21.76 4.95 -4.33
N SER A 593 20.88 4.95 -3.33
CA SER A 593 20.27 3.72 -2.82
C SER A 593 19.35 3.04 -3.86
N LYS A 594 18.62 3.81 -4.65
CA LYS A 594 17.80 3.28 -5.76
C LYS A 594 18.70 2.68 -6.85
N SER A 595 19.72 3.41 -7.28
CA SER A 595 20.69 2.96 -8.28
C SER A 595 21.44 1.69 -7.83
N ALA A 596 21.85 1.61 -6.57
CA ALA A 596 22.49 0.42 -6.02
C ALA A 596 21.55 -0.80 -6.00
N LYS A 597 20.29 -0.61 -5.60
CA LYS A 597 19.25 -1.67 -5.61
C LYS A 597 18.95 -2.13 -7.03
N GLU A 598 18.81 -1.22 -7.99
CA GLU A 598 18.59 -1.55 -9.39
C GLU A 598 19.79 -2.36 -9.97
N THR A 599 21.02 -1.98 -9.61
CA THR A 599 22.21 -2.71 -10.00
C THR A 599 22.23 -4.09 -9.38
N GLN A 600 21.90 -4.23 -8.10
CA GLN A 600 21.80 -5.51 -7.41
C GLN A 600 20.73 -6.41 -8.05
N HIS A 601 19.52 -5.91 -8.29
CA HIS A 601 18.44 -6.67 -8.94
C HIS A 601 18.83 -7.09 -10.38
N ARG A 602 19.54 -6.21 -11.11
CA ARG A 602 20.06 -6.56 -12.44
C ARG A 602 21.07 -7.69 -12.39
N VAL A 603 21.98 -7.69 -11.42
CA VAL A 603 22.98 -8.74 -11.22
C VAL A 603 22.31 -10.04 -10.78
N GLU A 604 21.37 -9.98 -9.82
CA GLU A 604 20.60 -11.16 -9.39
C GLU A 604 19.77 -11.75 -10.52
N GLY A 605 19.15 -10.92 -11.36
CA GLY A 605 18.43 -11.35 -12.56
C GLY A 605 19.36 -12.04 -13.59
N MET A 606 20.55 -11.50 -13.82
CA MET A 606 21.55 -12.11 -14.68
C MET A 606 22.03 -13.48 -14.15
N ILE A 607 22.22 -13.58 -12.83
CA ILE A 607 22.60 -14.84 -12.17
C ILE A 607 21.49 -15.86 -12.28
N LYS A 608 20.26 -15.50 -11.97
CA LYS A 608 19.07 -16.37 -12.10
C LYS A 608 18.92 -16.86 -13.55
N ASN A 609 19.08 -15.98 -14.53
CA ASN A 609 18.97 -16.34 -15.94
C ASN A 609 20.13 -17.28 -16.39
N LYS A 610 21.36 -17.05 -15.92
CA LYS A 610 22.48 -17.96 -16.20
C LYS A 610 22.26 -19.33 -15.55
N ILE A 611 21.83 -19.38 -14.29
CA ILE A 611 21.49 -20.65 -13.62
C ILE A 611 20.35 -21.35 -14.36
N LYS A 612 19.33 -20.62 -14.79
CA LYS A 612 18.21 -21.15 -15.57
C LYS A 612 18.69 -21.72 -16.93
N GLN A 613 19.57 -21.00 -17.62
CA GLN A 613 20.19 -21.51 -18.89
C GLN A 613 21.06 -22.74 -18.69
N GLU A 614 21.85 -22.79 -17.61
CA GLU A 614 22.68 -23.97 -17.29
C GLU A 614 21.81 -25.19 -16.93
N ILE A 615 20.76 -25.01 -16.14
CA ILE A 615 19.79 -26.06 -15.82
C ILE A 615 19.12 -26.55 -17.10
N TYR A 616 18.72 -25.66 -18.02
CA TYR A 616 18.12 -26.03 -19.30
C TYR A 616 19.11 -26.78 -20.22
N LYS A 617 20.39 -26.39 -20.24
CA LYS A 617 21.43 -27.10 -21.01
C LYS A 617 21.68 -28.52 -20.51
N HIS A 618 21.64 -28.72 -19.18
CA HIS A 618 21.96 -30.04 -18.60
C HIS A 618 20.76 -30.98 -18.44
N THR A 619 19.53 -30.49 -18.47
CA THR A 619 18.32 -31.32 -18.30
C THR A 619 17.63 -31.70 -19.60
N GLY A 620 18.09 -31.21 -20.75
CA GLY A 620 17.53 -31.58 -22.07
C GLY A 620 16.07 -31.15 -22.30
N ILE A 621 15.50 -30.28 -21.44
CA ILE A 621 14.08 -29.88 -21.46
C ILE A 621 13.75 -28.86 -22.58
N ASN A 622 14.64 -28.71 -23.56
CA ASN A 622 14.37 -27.80 -24.70
C ASN A 622 13.31 -28.35 -25.70
N THR A 623 12.91 -29.60 -25.58
CA THR A 623 11.97 -30.26 -26.52
C THR A 623 10.50 -30.19 -26.09
N ILE A 624 10.19 -29.74 -24.83
CA ILE A 624 8.80 -29.72 -24.34
C ILE A 624 8.16 -28.29 -24.42
N ARG A 625 8.91 -27.31 -24.95
CA ARG A 625 8.48 -25.90 -24.93
C ARG A 625 7.50 -25.49 -26.05
N GLN A 626 7.16 -26.38 -26.96
CA GLN A 626 6.26 -26.04 -28.09
C GLN A 626 4.78 -26.42 -27.88
N GLU A 627 4.41 -27.15 -26.84
CA GLU A 627 3.04 -27.69 -26.73
C GLU A 627 2.23 -27.31 -25.49
N LEU A 628 2.70 -26.44 -24.59
CA LEU A 628 1.90 -26.06 -23.42
C LEU A 628 1.99 -24.55 -23.11
N ASP A 629 0.82 -23.92 -22.88
CA ASP A 629 0.64 -22.54 -22.49
C ASP A 629 1.57 -22.14 -21.30
N PRO A 630 2.35 -21.06 -21.41
CA PRO A 630 3.29 -20.61 -20.38
C PRO A 630 2.66 -20.38 -19.00
N ARG A 631 1.37 -20.05 -18.92
CA ARG A 631 0.66 -19.76 -17.67
C ARG A 631 0.26 -20.99 -16.87
N GLN A 632 0.01 -22.11 -17.51
CA GLN A 632 -0.26 -23.37 -16.81
C GLN A 632 1.04 -24.09 -16.40
N LYS A 633 2.14 -23.88 -17.11
CA LYS A 633 3.44 -24.47 -16.78
C LYS A 633 4.03 -24.00 -15.47
N ILE A 634 3.77 -22.73 -15.08
CA ILE A 634 4.25 -22.19 -13.82
C ILE A 634 3.48 -22.79 -12.62
N LYS A 635 2.21 -23.09 -12.75
CA LYS A 635 1.42 -23.73 -11.68
C LYS A 635 1.81 -25.19 -11.43
N ASN A 636 2.18 -25.92 -12.49
CA ASN A 636 2.56 -27.33 -12.39
C ASN A 636 4.04 -27.56 -12.05
N ALA A 637 4.90 -26.55 -12.22
CA ALA A 637 6.32 -26.61 -11.82
C ALA A 637 6.53 -26.42 -10.30
N ILE A 638 5.48 -26.09 -9.54
CA ILE A 638 5.52 -25.93 -8.07
C ILE A 638 5.05 -27.21 -7.34
N MET A 639 4.63 -28.25 -8.06
CA MET A 639 4.46 -29.56 -7.42
C MET A 639 5.82 -30.20 -7.10
N PRO A 640 6.01 -30.72 -5.86
CA PRO A 640 7.26 -31.35 -5.50
C PRO A 640 7.43 -32.61 -6.33
N ILE A 641 8.31 -32.55 -7.35
CA ILE A 641 8.87 -33.74 -7.96
C ILE A 641 9.72 -34.36 -6.85
N PRO A 642 9.50 -35.63 -6.47
CA PRO A 642 10.37 -36.30 -5.54
C PRO A 642 11.78 -36.34 -6.15
N LEU A 643 12.70 -35.56 -5.50
CA LEU A 643 14.12 -35.60 -5.87
C LEU A 643 14.62 -37.02 -5.75
N PRO A 644 15.28 -37.57 -6.77
CA PRO A 644 15.92 -38.88 -6.64
C PRO A 644 16.97 -38.84 -5.52
N SER A 645 16.95 -39.81 -4.66
CA SER A 645 17.80 -39.96 -3.46
C SER A 645 19.29 -40.07 -3.70
N SER A 646 19.76 -39.86 -4.94
CA SER A 646 21.18 -39.90 -5.32
C SER A 646 21.52 -38.81 -6.34
N PHE A 647 21.70 -37.59 -5.86
CA PHE A 647 22.51 -36.62 -6.62
C PHE A 647 23.98 -36.79 -6.23
N PRO A 648 24.91 -36.84 -7.19
CA PRO A 648 26.33 -36.85 -6.87
C PRO A 648 26.69 -35.54 -6.16
N THR A 649 27.26 -35.61 -4.97
CA THR A 649 27.72 -34.50 -4.13
C THR A 649 28.63 -33.50 -4.87
N SER A 650 29.28 -33.90 -5.95
CA SER A 650 30.13 -33.06 -6.78
C SER A 650 29.41 -31.94 -7.56
N LYS A 651 28.10 -32.06 -7.86
CA LYS A 651 27.36 -31.03 -8.61
C LYS A 651 26.76 -29.94 -7.70
N VAL A 652 26.39 -30.29 -6.50
CA VAL A 652 25.94 -29.35 -5.49
C VAL A 652 27.12 -28.49 -5.03
N ASP A 653 28.30 -29.08 -4.85
CA ASP A 653 29.55 -28.35 -4.56
C ASP A 653 29.95 -27.38 -5.67
N LEU A 654 29.69 -27.69 -6.94
CA LEU A 654 29.93 -26.79 -8.06
C LEU A 654 28.98 -25.58 -8.06
N ILE A 655 27.73 -25.78 -7.70
CA ILE A 655 26.74 -24.68 -7.55
C ILE A 655 27.09 -23.82 -6.36
N ILE A 656 27.48 -24.38 -5.23
CA ILE A 656 27.93 -23.68 -4.04
C ILE A 656 29.23 -22.90 -4.33
N LYS A 657 30.19 -23.50 -5.04
CA LYS A 657 31.40 -22.79 -5.48
C LYS A 657 31.13 -21.68 -6.49
N ALA A 658 30.22 -21.85 -7.44
CA ALA A 658 29.81 -20.80 -8.38
C ALA A 658 29.14 -19.62 -7.64
N VAL A 659 28.28 -19.89 -6.65
CA VAL A 659 27.65 -18.87 -5.81
C VAL A 659 28.71 -18.15 -4.93
N LYS A 660 29.71 -18.87 -4.41
CA LYS A 660 30.84 -18.27 -3.66
C LYS A 660 31.74 -17.41 -4.55
N LEU A 661 32.03 -17.84 -5.79
CA LEU A 661 32.84 -17.09 -6.75
C LEU A 661 32.14 -15.80 -7.20
N VAL A 662 30.84 -15.83 -7.40
CA VAL A 662 30.03 -14.65 -7.77
C VAL A 662 29.88 -13.70 -6.58
N LYS A 663 29.72 -14.19 -5.36
CA LYS A 663 29.78 -13.37 -4.14
C LYS A 663 31.16 -12.70 -3.97
N GLY A 664 32.25 -13.41 -4.24
CA GLY A 664 33.62 -12.87 -4.23
C GLY A 664 33.84 -11.76 -5.28
N LEU A 665 33.34 -11.93 -6.51
CA LEU A 665 33.46 -10.96 -7.60
C LEU A 665 32.63 -9.68 -7.39
N VAL A 666 31.55 -9.75 -6.63
CA VAL A 666 30.75 -8.57 -6.26
C VAL A 666 31.41 -7.78 -5.11
N ILE A 667 32.18 -8.45 -4.27
CA ILE A 667 32.92 -7.81 -3.15
C ILE A 667 34.22 -7.16 -3.65
N ASP A 668 34.88 -7.70 -4.69
CA ASP A 668 36.18 -7.25 -5.18
C ASP A 668 36.13 -6.04 -6.16
N LYS A 669 34.96 -5.69 -6.68
CA LYS A 669 34.77 -4.44 -7.43
C LYS A 669 34.25 -3.34 -6.49
N GLY A 670 35.16 -2.85 -5.67
CA GLY A 670 35.16 -1.69 -4.82
C GLY A 670 34.03 -0.71 -5.03
N VAL A 671 33.06 -0.79 -4.14
CA VAL A 671 32.32 0.39 -3.70
C VAL A 671 32.54 0.48 -2.20
N HIS A 672 33.58 1.20 -1.82
CA HIS A 672 33.78 1.67 -0.46
C HIS A 672 32.66 2.67 -0.14
N TYR A 673 31.82 2.35 0.79
CA TYR A 673 30.95 3.27 1.50
C TYR A 673 31.06 3.01 3.01
#